data_071b31cc65d204cfde7a2e4a8f92bd9b
#
_entry.id   071b31cc65d204cfde7a2e4a8f92bd9b
#
_cell.length_a   1.000
_cell.length_b   1.000
_cell.length_c   1.000
_cell.angle_alpha   90.00
_cell.angle_beta   90.00
_cell.angle_gamma   90.00
#
_symmetry.space_group_name_H-M   'P 1'
#
loop_
_entity.id
_entity.type
_entity.pdbx_description
1 polymer ?
#
loop_
_entity_poly.entity_id
_entity_poly.type
_entity_poly.pdbx_seq_one_letter_code
_entity_poly.pdbx_strand_id
1 'polypeptide(L)'
;MLLAMTCATGMALAGTETIGNRQISLTIDDKGDVVSMKNLVENKELIDTSLPPERLWQVHEPNGRLADFGVNRVAVSKLSGTALQIVWSGDSGFAFTATVEVDKEKPLAYWSMKMKGVARRNLIDVEFPIVARLRNLGDEELAVATWLGSVDKNPRRGISDKNPVKRMRWSSPGSLSMQLMALCGKATGDMLYFSSQDTLANIKEYHLALTANHTCFSVMNLLPYATGKDEVAVPYKAVIGTMKGDWLTAAERYRDWGTKQHWCKESRLKRGLLPKWVTQTALWVWNRGYSDNVLTEALDAQQRLKLPVSVFWHWWHGCSYDEGFPDYLPPREGAQRFTDAVAKAKRKGVNAIVYMNSFQWGNTTESFKREHAADYAARGHNGRDFSAVANIFTGRGITPMCLGTQFWQNKYASIADTVVNDYGVSGVYMDQACSNLPCYVKSHGHVLGGGNSWVSGFGEMTRKIRTGAKGKHVVLGGEGSGEDWIPYLDLFLTLEASRERYLGVGSVETIPLYQAVYHDYAITFGSYSSLTYPPYDDKWPDKYRPANREKPLPEKYNSQFRMEQAKEFAWGMQPTIANYHKFLNDCRGEEVAFLMKLARVRQRALKYLLNGVFVRPPKFPIPEENIDISQISIYAGRSGNTVKEFSKPVPVVCVGAWRSADGCLAVAMANISKSTAVPVKFDINAADYSMRGKCKIFRIDDKSHRKIGVSGADGVAHIDTAIAPSDAWVLEFVPER
;
A
#
# COMPACT_ATOMS: atom_id res chain seq x y z
N MET A 1 42.08 -28.24 -37.11
CA MET A 1 41.56 -28.56 -35.78
C MET A 1 40.13 -28.01 -35.72
N LEU A 2 39.14 -28.86 -36.08
CA LEU A 2 37.71 -28.50 -36.12
C LEU A 2 37.16 -28.51 -34.72
N LEU A 3 36.63 -27.38 -34.23
CA LEU A 3 35.84 -27.33 -33.04
C LEU A 3 34.41 -27.79 -33.38
N ALA A 4 34.01 -28.94 -32.89
CA ALA A 4 32.65 -29.42 -32.98
C ALA A 4 31.79 -28.64 -31.96
N MET A 5 30.89 -27.80 -32.45
CA MET A 5 29.76 -27.26 -31.67
C MET A 5 28.75 -28.39 -31.45
N THR A 6 28.71 -28.93 -30.25
CA THR A 6 27.62 -29.81 -29.83
C THR A 6 26.37 -28.96 -29.56
N CYS A 7 25.46 -28.88 -30.51
CA CYS A 7 24.09 -28.52 -30.30
C CYS A 7 23.43 -29.60 -29.40
N ALA A 8 23.19 -29.28 -28.15
CA ALA A 8 22.27 -30.06 -27.31
C ALA A 8 20.86 -29.86 -27.86
N THR A 9 20.39 -30.74 -28.73
CA THR A 9 19.00 -30.86 -29.14
C THR A 9 18.24 -31.45 -27.95
N GLY A 10 17.56 -30.58 -27.16
CA GLY A 10 16.57 -31.06 -26.24
C GLY A 10 15.48 -31.81 -27.00
N MET A 11 15.21 -33.05 -26.62
CA MET A 11 14.07 -33.82 -27.13
C MET A 11 12.81 -33.00 -26.95
N ALA A 12 12.19 -32.51 -28.02
CA ALA A 12 10.84 -31.95 -27.99
C ALA A 12 9.91 -33.10 -27.63
N LEU A 13 9.21 -32.99 -26.51
CA LEU A 13 8.06 -33.84 -26.16
C LEU A 13 7.05 -33.65 -27.31
N ALA A 14 6.59 -34.76 -27.91
CA ALA A 14 5.60 -34.69 -28.99
C ALA A 14 4.32 -33.98 -28.44
N GLY A 15 3.88 -32.94 -29.15
CA GLY A 15 2.67 -32.18 -28.79
C GLY A 15 2.89 -30.98 -27.85
N THR A 16 4.12 -30.43 -27.73
CA THR A 16 4.37 -29.20 -26.91
C THR A 16 4.88 -28.04 -27.74
N GLU A 17 4.48 -26.82 -27.36
CA GLU A 17 5.00 -25.58 -27.95
C GLU A 17 5.78 -24.75 -26.92
N THR A 18 6.96 -24.30 -27.32
CA THR A 18 7.84 -23.48 -26.46
C THR A 18 8.03 -22.10 -27.05
N ILE A 19 7.89 -21.08 -26.19
CA ILE A 19 8.21 -19.68 -26.47
C ILE A 19 9.20 -19.17 -25.41
N GLY A 20 9.97 -18.13 -25.75
CA GLY A 20 10.92 -17.58 -24.80
C GLY A 20 11.81 -16.49 -25.38
N ASN A 21 12.68 -15.97 -24.53
CA ASN A 21 13.78 -15.08 -24.87
C ASN A 21 15.10 -15.65 -24.29
N ARG A 22 16.14 -14.83 -24.14
CA ARG A 22 17.40 -15.26 -23.54
C ARG A 22 17.36 -15.49 -22.02
N GLN A 23 16.29 -15.10 -21.34
CA GLN A 23 16.19 -15.12 -19.87
C GLN A 23 15.14 -16.08 -19.35
N ILE A 24 14.05 -16.29 -20.07
CA ILE A 24 12.93 -17.14 -19.68
C ILE A 24 12.40 -17.94 -20.86
N SER A 25 12.01 -19.19 -20.63
CA SER A 25 11.21 -19.97 -21.56
C SER A 25 9.99 -20.57 -20.89
N LEU A 26 8.93 -20.72 -21.68
CA LEU A 26 7.65 -21.29 -21.28
C LEU A 26 7.24 -22.36 -22.29
N THR A 27 6.85 -23.54 -21.81
CA THR A 27 6.37 -24.65 -22.63
C THR A 27 4.94 -25.00 -22.25
N ILE A 28 4.08 -25.10 -23.25
CA ILE A 28 2.65 -25.47 -23.15
C ILE A 28 2.47 -26.78 -23.89
N ASP A 29 1.70 -27.71 -23.32
CA ASP A 29 1.37 -28.98 -23.94
C ASP A 29 0.15 -28.88 -24.88
N ASP A 30 -0.23 -29.97 -25.53
CA ASP A 30 -1.37 -30.06 -26.45
C ASP A 30 -2.75 -29.94 -25.75
N LYS A 31 -2.79 -30.01 -24.42
CA LYS A 31 -3.98 -29.74 -23.61
C LYS A 31 -4.10 -28.27 -23.17
N GLY A 32 -3.06 -27.49 -23.48
CA GLY A 32 -2.97 -26.08 -23.12
C GLY A 32 -2.48 -25.83 -21.70
N ASP A 33 -1.84 -26.81 -21.07
CA ASP A 33 -1.33 -26.69 -19.70
C ASP A 33 0.15 -26.28 -19.68
N VAL A 34 0.56 -25.54 -18.66
CA VAL A 34 1.98 -25.16 -18.47
C VAL A 34 2.74 -26.39 -18.00
N VAL A 35 3.68 -26.87 -18.79
CA VAL A 35 4.50 -28.05 -18.46
C VAL A 35 5.96 -27.71 -18.16
N SER A 36 6.43 -26.52 -18.53
CA SER A 36 7.75 -26.01 -18.14
C SER A 36 7.76 -24.51 -18.09
N MET A 37 8.44 -23.95 -17.11
CA MET A 37 8.82 -22.55 -17.00
C MET A 37 10.25 -22.50 -16.48
N LYS A 38 11.19 -22.04 -17.33
CA LYS A 38 12.61 -22.03 -16.98
C LYS A 38 13.17 -20.64 -16.85
N ASN A 39 13.92 -20.42 -15.78
CA ASN A 39 14.90 -19.36 -15.73
C ASN A 39 16.13 -19.80 -16.52
N LEU A 40 16.36 -19.20 -17.70
CA LEU A 40 17.45 -19.60 -18.60
C LEU A 40 18.81 -19.05 -18.16
N VAL A 41 18.84 -17.97 -17.39
CA VAL A 41 20.08 -17.41 -16.84
C VAL A 41 20.70 -18.37 -15.82
N GLU A 42 19.85 -18.97 -14.98
CA GLU A 42 20.26 -19.92 -13.94
C GLU A 42 20.11 -21.39 -14.40
N ASN A 43 19.63 -21.64 -15.60
CA ASN A 43 19.27 -22.95 -16.12
C ASN A 43 18.37 -23.77 -15.14
N LYS A 44 17.37 -23.11 -14.55
CA LYS A 44 16.52 -23.67 -13.49
C LYS A 44 15.10 -23.89 -13.97
N GLU A 45 14.58 -25.13 -13.84
CA GLU A 45 13.18 -25.45 -14.05
C GLU A 45 12.37 -25.08 -12.81
N LEU A 46 11.31 -24.27 -13.02
CA LEU A 46 10.46 -23.77 -11.95
C LEU A 46 9.17 -24.59 -11.77
N ILE A 47 8.75 -25.34 -12.78
CA ILE A 47 7.59 -26.23 -12.71
C ILE A 47 8.01 -27.61 -12.21
N ASP A 48 7.27 -28.18 -11.29
CA ASP A 48 7.45 -29.57 -10.90
C ASP A 48 6.71 -30.49 -11.87
N THR A 49 7.49 -31.08 -12.75
CA THR A 49 7.00 -32.00 -13.80
C THR A 49 6.61 -33.39 -13.28
N SER A 50 6.87 -33.70 -12.01
CA SER A 50 6.48 -34.97 -11.39
C SER A 50 4.98 -35.00 -11.02
N LEU A 51 4.33 -33.86 -10.98
CA LEU A 51 2.91 -33.70 -10.71
C LEU A 51 2.12 -33.50 -12.02
N PRO A 52 0.85 -33.95 -12.06
CA PRO A 52 -0.01 -33.70 -13.20
C PRO A 52 -0.24 -32.19 -13.38
N PRO A 53 -0.34 -31.69 -14.62
CA PRO A 53 -0.64 -30.30 -14.89
C PRO A 53 -2.05 -29.94 -14.41
N GLU A 54 -2.25 -28.65 -14.13
CA GLU A 54 -3.53 -28.08 -13.77
C GLU A 54 -3.99 -27.12 -14.89
N ARG A 55 -5.31 -27.06 -15.12
CA ARG A 55 -5.91 -26.20 -16.14
C ARG A 55 -5.61 -24.74 -15.84
N LEU A 56 -5.26 -23.97 -16.86
CA LEU A 56 -4.89 -22.56 -16.77
C LEU A 56 -6.02 -21.61 -16.35
N TRP A 57 -7.27 -22.05 -16.40
CA TRP A 57 -8.42 -21.20 -16.13
C TRP A 57 -9.61 -21.95 -15.53
N GLN A 58 -10.40 -21.22 -14.77
CA GLN A 58 -11.74 -21.62 -14.33
C GLN A 58 -12.68 -20.42 -14.27
N VAL A 59 -13.99 -20.66 -14.36
CA VAL A 59 -15.02 -19.62 -14.37
C VAL A 59 -16.10 -20.00 -13.37
N HIS A 60 -16.60 -19.02 -12.59
CA HIS A 60 -17.61 -19.29 -11.58
C HIS A 60 -18.98 -18.66 -11.94
N GLU A 61 -20.03 -19.42 -11.63
CA GLU A 61 -21.43 -18.98 -11.64
C GLU A 61 -21.81 -18.35 -10.28
N PRO A 62 -22.95 -17.60 -10.21
CA PRO A 62 -23.37 -16.92 -8.97
C PRO A 62 -23.54 -17.82 -7.74
N ASN A 63 -23.77 -19.11 -7.96
CA ASN A 63 -23.88 -20.11 -6.88
C ASN A 63 -22.53 -20.64 -6.39
N GLY A 64 -21.41 -20.10 -6.91
CA GLY A 64 -20.04 -20.52 -6.59
C GLY A 64 -19.62 -21.82 -7.27
N ARG A 65 -20.43 -22.37 -8.18
CA ARG A 65 -20.07 -23.57 -8.95
C ARG A 65 -19.16 -23.19 -10.12
N LEU A 66 -18.28 -24.11 -10.48
CA LEU A 66 -17.53 -24.02 -11.73
C LEU A 66 -18.49 -24.17 -12.92
N ALA A 67 -18.39 -23.23 -13.85
CA ALA A 67 -19.16 -23.28 -15.07
C ALA A 67 -18.62 -24.39 -15.99
N ASP A 68 -19.48 -25.29 -16.38
CA ASP A 68 -19.17 -26.30 -17.39
C ASP A 68 -19.55 -25.78 -18.78
N PHE A 69 -18.58 -25.78 -19.68
CA PHE A 69 -18.74 -25.34 -21.09
C PHE A 69 -18.62 -26.48 -22.08
N GLY A 70 -18.56 -27.74 -21.63
CA GLY A 70 -18.43 -28.90 -22.51
C GLY A 70 -17.17 -28.86 -23.39
N VAL A 71 -16.06 -28.36 -22.83
CA VAL A 71 -14.79 -28.25 -23.58
C VAL A 71 -14.28 -29.63 -23.99
N ASN A 72 -14.17 -29.85 -25.29
CA ASN A 72 -13.76 -31.13 -25.87
C ASN A 72 -12.62 -31.01 -26.90
N ARG A 73 -12.22 -29.79 -27.26
CA ARG A 73 -11.10 -29.52 -28.16
C ARG A 73 -10.17 -28.46 -27.60
N VAL A 74 -8.87 -28.66 -27.81
CA VAL A 74 -7.82 -27.69 -27.49
C VAL A 74 -6.94 -27.52 -28.72
N ALA A 75 -6.61 -26.29 -29.04
CA ALA A 75 -5.67 -25.95 -30.09
C ALA A 75 -4.60 -25.02 -29.55
N VAL A 76 -3.33 -25.43 -29.64
CA VAL A 76 -2.17 -24.61 -29.27
C VAL A 76 -1.48 -24.19 -30.54
N SER A 77 -1.30 -22.90 -30.74
CA SER A 77 -0.73 -22.34 -31.95
C SER A 77 0.39 -21.36 -31.60
N LYS A 78 1.59 -21.60 -32.07
CA LYS A 78 2.71 -20.70 -31.96
C LYS A 78 2.56 -19.53 -32.93
N LEU A 79 2.45 -18.31 -32.39
CA LEU A 79 2.32 -17.08 -33.19
C LEU A 79 3.70 -16.51 -33.58
N SER A 80 4.69 -16.71 -32.72
CA SER A 80 6.09 -16.31 -32.93
C SER A 80 7.02 -17.06 -31.98
N GLY A 81 8.32 -16.78 -32.03
CA GLY A 81 9.29 -17.29 -31.04
C GLY A 81 8.98 -16.86 -29.58
N THR A 82 8.23 -15.79 -29.42
CA THR A 82 7.89 -15.20 -28.10
C THR A 82 6.41 -15.18 -27.81
N ALA A 83 5.54 -15.72 -28.68
CA ALA A 83 4.09 -15.66 -28.46
C ALA A 83 3.40 -16.94 -28.93
N LEU A 84 2.39 -17.37 -28.17
CA LEU A 84 1.49 -18.46 -28.52
C LEU A 84 0.05 -18.13 -28.15
N GLN A 85 -0.89 -18.83 -28.78
CA GLN A 85 -2.30 -18.77 -28.47
C GLN A 85 -2.83 -20.18 -28.16
N ILE A 86 -3.70 -20.27 -27.16
CA ILE A 86 -4.38 -21.49 -26.77
C ILE A 86 -5.86 -21.24 -26.89
N VAL A 87 -6.59 -22.15 -27.56
CA VAL A 87 -8.04 -22.08 -27.70
C VAL A 87 -8.66 -23.37 -27.18
N TRP A 88 -9.43 -23.26 -26.11
CA TRP A 88 -10.28 -24.33 -25.61
C TRP A 88 -11.69 -24.10 -26.17
N SER A 89 -12.30 -25.10 -26.81
CA SER A 89 -13.62 -24.95 -27.41
C SER A 89 -14.51 -26.16 -27.09
N GLY A 90 -15.83 -25.89 -27.07
CA GLY A 90 -16.87 -26.88 -26.84
C GLY A 90 -17.94 -26.83 -27.94
N ASP A 91 -18.82 -27.84 -27.96
CA ASP A 91 -19.85 -28.02 -29.00
C ASP A 91 -20.94 -26.94 -28.98
N SER A 92 -21.09 -26.22 -27.85
CA SER A 92 -22.09 -25.12 -27.69
C SER A 92 -21.69 -23.78 -28.31
N GLY A 93 -20.59 -23.73 -29.07
CA GLY A 93 -20.02 -22.47 -29.59
C GLY A 93 -19.17 -21.70 -28.58
N PHE A 94 -18.95 -22.26 -27.42
CA PHE A 94 -18.03 -21.69 -26.44
C PHE A 94 -16.57 -21.77 -26.93
N ALA A 95 -15.81 -20.71 -26.71
CA ALA A 95 -14.36 -20.69 -26.87
C ALA A 95 -13.72 -19.82 -25.80
N PHE A 96 -12.74 -20.38 -25.08
CA PHE A 96 -11.82 -19.64 -24.23
C PHE A 96 -10.51 -19.51 -24.98
N THR A 97 -10.05 -18.30 -25.20
CA THR A 97 -8.79 -18.01 -25.90
C THR A 97 -7.82 -17.35 -24.91
N ALA A 98 -6.69 -17.98 -24.65
CA ALA A 98 -5.57 -17.38 -23.95
C ALA A 98 -4.48 -17.02 -24.95
N THR A 99 -3.83 -15.85 -24.73
CA THR A 99 -2.61 -15.49 -25.45
C THR A 99 -1.51 -15.25 -24.45
N VAL A 100 -0.35 -15.86 -24.68
CA VAL A 100 0.83 -15.73 -23.83
C VAL A 100 1.95 -15.13 -24.66
N GLU A 101 2.56 -14.07 -24.16
CA GLU A 101 3.65 -13.35 -24.81
C GLU A 101 4.82 -13.22 -23.83
N VAL A 102 6.00 -13.67 -24.22
CA VAL A 102 7.23 -13.42 -23.49
C VAL A 102 7.83 -12.09 -23.94
N ASP A 103 8.23 -11.24 -22.98
CA ASP A 103 8.91 -9.98 -23.29
C ASP A 103 10.18 -10.22 -24.13
N LYS A 104 10.51 -9.31 -25.03
CA LYS A 104 11.68 -9.47 -25.90
C LYS A 104 13.01 -9.47 -25.14
N GLU A 105 13.08 -8.72 -24.04
CA GLU A 105 14.32 -8.46 -23.29
C GLU A 105 14.24 -8.82 -21.81
N LYS A 106 13.02 -8.77 -21.22
CA LYS A 106 12.80 -8.98 -19.78
C LYS A 106 12.37 -10.41 -19.48
N PRO A 107 12.67 -10.95 -18.29
CA PRO A 107 12.26 -12.31 -17.91
C PRO A 107 10.78 -12.35 -17.46
N LEU A 108 9.87 -11.87 -18.29
CA LEU A 108 8.44 -11.71 -18.02
C LEU A 108 7.58 -12.36 -19.09
N ALA A 109 6.53 -13.05 -18.67
CA ALA A 109 5.46 -13.56 -19.52
C ALA A 109 4.16 -12.82 -19.23
N TYR A 110 3.49 -12.36 -20.29
CA TYR A 110 2.24 -11.61 -20.27
C TYR A 110 1.09 -12.51 -20.70
N TRP A 111 0.02 -12.54 -19.91
CA TRP A 111 -1.12 -13.43 -20.09
C TRP A 111 -2.38 -12.61 -20.32
N SER A 112 -3.07 -12.85 -21.41
CA SER A 112 -4.34 -12.23 -21.73
C SER A 112 -5.37 -13.28 -22.12
N MET A 113 -6.67 -12.97 -21.93
CA MET A 113 -7.74 -13.92 -22.23
C MET A 113 -8.99 -13.23 -22.80
N LYS A 114 -9.76 -14.02 -23.55
CA LYS A 114 -11.13 -13.72 -23.93
C LYS A 114 -11.98 -14.99 -23.99
N MET A 115 -13.26 -14.83 -23.72
CA MET A 115 -14.28 -15.89 -23.84
C MET A 115 -15.33 -15.47 -24.87
N LYS A 116 -15.85 -16.43 -25.62
CA LYS A 116 -16.96 -16.28 -26.56
C LYS A 116 -18.00 -17.37 -26.30
N GLY A 117 -19.24 -17.17 -26.74
CA GLY A 117 -20.33 -18.12 -26.51
C GLY A 117 -20.91 -18.05 -25.09
N VAL A 118 -20.85 -16.86 -24.44
CA VAL A 118 -21.28 -16.67 -23.04
C VAL A 118 -22.53 -15.79 -22.87
N ALA A 119 -23.18 -15.34 -23.94
CA ALA A 119 -24.29 -14.40 -23.90
C ALA A 119 -25.45 -14.77 -22.96
N ARG A 120 -25.71 -16.06 -22.78
CA ARG A 120 -26.80 -16.60 -21.94
C ARG A 120 -26.35 -17.01 -20.54
N ARG A 121 -25.09 -16.76 -20.18
CA ARG A 121 -24.52 -17.13 -18.90
C ARG A 121 -24.36 -15.90 -17.97
N ASN A 122 -24.74 -16.10 -16.72
CA ASN A 122 -24.50 -15.11 -15.67
C ASN A 122 -23.21 -15.53 -14.96
N LEU A 123 -22.07 -15.08 -15.43
CA LEU A 123 -20.76 -15.39 -14.86
C LEU A 123 -20.36 -14.31 -13.86
N ILE A 124 -19.77 -14.69 -12.75
CA ILE A 124 -19.30 -13.76 -11.69
C ILE A 124 -17.86 -13.36 -11.93
N ASP A 125 -17.00 -14.34 -12.17
CA ASP A 125 -15.57 -14.15 -12.32
C ASP A 125 -14.94 -15.18 -13.25
N VAL A 126 -13.71 -14.89 -13.63
CA VAL A 126 -12.81 -15.82 -14.28
C VAL A 126 -11.46 -15.80 -13.57
N GLU A 127 -11.03 -16.94 -13.12
CA GLU A 127 -9.68 -17.11 -12.58
C GLU A 127 -8.73 -17.48 -13.72
N PHE A 128 -7.79 -16.59 -14.03
CA PHE A 128 -6.82 -16.74 -15.12
C PHE A 128 -5.68 -15.69 -14.98
N PRO A 129 -4.40 -16.07 -15.24
CA PRO A 129 -3.93 -17.44 -15.38
C PRO A 129 -3.89 -18.18 -14.04
N ILE A 130 -4.02 -19.50 -14.07
CA ILE A 130 -3.72 -20.38 -12.94
C ILE A 130 -2.39 -21.05 -13.26
N VAL A 131 -1.31 -20.66 -12.58
CA VAL A 131 0.01 -21.26 -12.75
C VAL A 131 0.35 -22.02 -11.46
N ALA A 132 0.16 -23.31 -11.53
CA ALA A 132 0.36 -24.23 -10.43
C ALA A 132 1.72 -24.94 -10.50
N ARG A 133 2.05 -25.71 -9.48
CA ARG A 133 3.24 -26.55 -9.39
C ARG A 133 4.56 -25.77 -9.47
N LEU A 134 4.55 -24.46 -9.24
CA LEU A 134 5.79 -23.70 -9.10
C LEU A 134 6.56 -24.22 -7.89
N ARG A 135 7.83 -24.60 -8.10
CA ARG A 135 8.67 -25.19 -7.06
C ARG A 135 8.93 -24.22 -5.93
N ASN A 136 9.00 -24.73 -4.72
CA ASN A 136 9.52 -24.01 -3.57
C ASN A 136 10.95 -23.52 -3.86
N LEU A 137 11.24 -22.25 -3.59
CA LEU A 137 12.55 -21.62 -3.82
C LEU A 137 13.55 -21.83 -2.66
N GLY A 138 13.16 -22.56 -1.63
CA GLY A 138 13.97 -22.81 -0.43
C GLY A 138 13.49 -21.98 0.77
N ASP A 139 14.38 -21.28 1.46
CA ASP A 139 14.01 -20.35 2.54
C ASP A 139 13.41 -19.09 1.93
N GLU A 140 12.07 -19.04 1.88
CA GLU A 140 11.32 -18.05 1.13
C GLU A 140 10.89 -16.85 1.96
N GLU A 141 10.84 -15.70 1.29
CA GLU A 141 10.15 -14.48 1.73
C GLU A 141 9.08 -14.09 0.70
N LEU A 142 7.89 -13.75 1.17
CA LEU A 142 6.81 -13.26 0.34
C LEU A 142 6.62 -11.76 0.54
N ALA A 143 7.00 -10.98 -0.46
CA ALA A 143 6.71 -9.55 -0.50
C ALA A 143 5.35 -9.29 -1.15
N VAL A 144 4.51 -8.48 -0.49
CA VAL A 144 3.17 -8.13 -0.94
C VAL A 144 2.98 -6.62 -0.82
N ALA A 145 2.43 -6.01 -1.84
CA ALA A 145 2.16 -4.57 -1.87
C ALA A 145 0.89 -4.20 -1.06
N THR A 146 0.80 -4.63 0.20
CA THR A 146 -0.27 -4.22 1.12
C THR A 146 0.09 -2.88 1.73
N TRP A 147 -0.74 -1.86 1.52
CA TRP A 147 -0.49 -0.50 2.04
C TRP A 147 0.91 0.01 1.66
N LEU A 148 1.80 0.23 2.66
CA LEU A 148 3.19 0.63 2.40
C LEU A 148 4.03 -0.51 1.79
N GLY A 149 3.64 -1.74 2.05
CA GLY A 149 4.30 -2.99 1.67
C GLY A 149 4.64 -3.86 2.87
N SER A 150 4.58 -5.15 2.69
CA SER A 150 4.91 -6.14 3.71
C SER A 150 5.76 -7.26 3.15
N VAL A 151 6.59 -7.86 4.01
CA VAL A 151 7.31 -9.09 3.72
C VAL A 151 6.99 -10.13 4.80
N ASP A 152 6.46 -11.30 4.38
CA ASP A 152 6.35 -12.48 5.25
C ASP A 152 7.65 -13.28 5.14
N LYS A 153 8.42 -13.33 6.21
CA LYS A 153 9.73 -14.03 6.28
C LYS A 153 9.60 -15.56 6.36
N ASN A 154 8.39 -16.07 6.52
CA ASN A 154 8.11 -17.49 6.51
C ASN A 154 6.69 -17.75 5.98
N PRO A 155 6.45 -17.56 4.68
CA PRO A 155 5.11 -17.64 4.10
C PRO A 155 4.49 -19.04 4.21
N ARG A 156 5.31 -20.10 4.35
CA ARG A 156 4.83 -21.48 4.53
C ARG A 156 4.59 -21.88 5.98
N ARG A 157 4.75 -20.95 6.92
CA ARG A 157 4.47 -21.18 8.33
C ARG A 157 3.05 -21.72 8.55
N GLY A 158 2.94 -22.81 9.30
CA GLY A 158 1.66 -23.46 9.63
C GLY A 158 1.22 -24.55 8.64
N ILE A 159 1.96 -24.77 7.55
CA ILE A 159 1.73 -25.90 6.65
C ILE A 159 2.19 -27.18 7.36
N SER A 160 1.34 -28.20 7.34
CA SER A 160 1.57 -29.51 7.98
C SER A 160 0.68 -30.55 7.30
N ASP A 161 0.84 -31.83 7.65
CA ASP A 161 -0.02 -32.91 7.13
C ASP A 161 -1.52 -32.68 7.42
N LYS A 162 -1.84 -31.99 8.51
CA LYS A 162 -3.24 -31.65 8.86
C LYS A 162 -3.74 -30.42 8.09
N ASN A 163 -2.84 -29.52 7.72
CA ASN A 163 -3.12 -28.31 6.94
C ASN A 163 -2.14 -28.21 5.76
N PRO A 164 -2.29 -29.05 4.74
CA PRO A 164 -1.28 -29.20 3.68
C PRO A 164 -1.24 -28.00 2.72
N VAL A 165 -2.25 -27.14 2.72
CA VAL A 165 -2.35 -25.99 1.83
C VAL A 165 -2.70 -24.73 2.59
N LYS A 166 -1.84 -23.71 2.49
CA LYS A 166 -2.12 -22.36 2.97
C LYS A 166 -2.59 -21.50 1.81
N ARG A 167 -3.83 -21.00 1.88
CA ARG A 167 -4.43 -20.14 0.87
C ARG A 167 -4.45 -18.69 1.34
N MET A 168 -4.01 -17.79 0.50
CA MET A 168 -4.00 -16.35 0.75
C MET A 168 -4.61 -15.63 -0.45
N ARG A 169 -5.30 -14.50 -0.20
CA ARG A 169 -5.92 -13.69 -1.24
C ARG A 169 -5.86 -12.21 -0.89
N TRP A 170 -5.74 -11.37 -1.91
CA TRP A 170 -5.70 -9.92 -1.79
C TRP A 170 -6.49 -9.28 -2.91
N SER A 171 -7.41 -8.38 -2.55
CA SER A 171 -8.17 -7.59 -3.54
C SER A 171 -7.30 -6.48 -4.14
N SER A 172 -7.48 -6.22 -5.41
CA SER A 172 -6.87 -5.11 -6.15
C SER A 172 -7.93 -4.49 -7.09
N PRO A 173 -8.06 -3.15 -7.07
CA PRO A 173 -7.47 -2.23 -6.09
C PRO A 173 -8.01 -2.48 -4.67
N GLY A 174 -7.37 -1.96 -3.65
CA GLY A 174 -7.84 -2.05 -2.26
C GLY A 174 -6.82 -2.64 -1.29
N SER A 175 -6.87 -3.97 -1.02
CA SER A 175 -5.88 -4.60 -0.13
C SER A 175 -4.45 -4.45 -0.66
N LEU A 176 -4.28 -4.54 -1.98
CA LEU A 176 -3.02 -4.20 -2.64
C LEU A 176 -3.00 -2.71 -3.00
N SER A 177 -1.95 -2.02 -2.59
CA SER A 177 -1.65 -0.64 -2.98
C SER A 177 -1.11 -0.53 -4.42
N MET A 178 -0.55 -1.62 -4.91
CA MET A 178 -0.02 -1.80 -6.26
C MET A 178 -0.27 -3.25 -6.69
N GLN A 179 -0.34 -3.48 -7.97
CA GLN A 179 -0.59 -4.80 -8.56
C GLN A 179 0.68 -5.66 -8.55
N LEU A 180 1.30 -5.86 -7.39
CA LEU A 180 2.63 -6.47 -7.25
C LEU A 180 2.73 -7.42 -6.07
N MET A 181 3.30 -8.61 -6.32
CA MET A 181 3.78 -9.56 -5.32
C MET A 181 5.08 -10.21 -5.81
N ALA A 182 5.94 -10.63 -4.88
CA ALA A 182 7.15 -11.37 -5.21
C ALA A 182 7.44 -12.45 -4.14
N LEU A 183 7.74 -13.67 -4.59
CA LEU A 183 8.20 -14.75 -3.74
C LEU A 183 9.70 -14.94 -3.99
N CYS A 184 10.52 -14.76 -2.97
CA CYS A 184 11.99 -14.71 -3.07
C CYS A 184 12.62 -15.80 -2.21
N GLY A 185 13.54 -16.58 -2.75
CA GLY A 185 14.39 -17.51 -2.00
C GLY A 185 15.61 -16.75 -1.45
N LYS A 186 15.69 -16.61 -0.12
CA LYS A 186 16.75 -15.81 0.54
C LYS A 186 18.17 -16.28 0.23
N ALA A 187 18.39 -17.58 0.30
CA ALA A 187 19.73 -18.15 0.08
C ALA A 187 20.16 -18.10 -1.37
N THR A 188 19.23 -18.30 -2.30
CA THR A 188 19.51 -18.38 -3.74
C THR A 188 19.38 -17.03 -4.45
N GLY A 189 18.57 -16.13 -3.92
CA GLY A 189 18.16 -14.92 -4.59
C GLY A 189 17.19 -15.15 -5.75
N ASP A 190 16.71 -16.36 -5.96
CA ASP A 190 15.69 -16.64 -6.98
C ASP A 190 14.38 -15.95 -6.62
N MET A 191 13.67 -15.45 -7.61
CA MET A 191 12.43 -14.73 -7.40
C MET A 191 11.39 -15.12 -8.44
N LEU A 192 10.17 -15.36 -7.97
CA LEU A 192 8.94 -15.37 -8.76
C LEU A 192 8.27 -14.01 -8.62
N TYR A 193 8.03 -13.37 -9.76
CA TYR A 193 7.40 -12.06 -9.86
C TYR A 193 5.97 -12.19 -10.36
N PHE A 194 5.01 -11.61 -9.67
CA PHE A 194 3.59 -11.64 -10.02
C PHE A 194 3.01 -10.23 -10.05
N SER A 195 2.38 -9.87 -11.16
CA SER A 195 1.70 -8.57 -11.27
C SER A 195 0.58 -8.59 -12.31
N SER A 196 -0.09 -7.44 -12.48
CA SER A 196 -0.98 -7.17 -13.62
C SER A 196 -0.66 -5.80 -14.21
N GLN A 197 -1.10 -5.57 -15.44
CA GLN A 197 -0.97 -4.30 -16.14
C GLN A 197 -2.34 -3.65 -16.36
N ASP A 198 -3.17 -3.65 -15.32
CA ASP A 198 -4.46 -2.97 -15.35
C ASP A 198 -4.27 -1.46 -15.13
N THR A 199 -4.71 -0.67 -16.07
CA THR A 199 -4.65 0.80 -16.00
C THR A 199 -6.01 1.44 -15.72
N LEU A 200 -7.03 0.63 -15.47
CA LEU A 200 -8.42 1.06 -15.32
C LEU A 200 -9.00 0.78 -13.94
N ALA A 201 -8.23 0.22 -13.02
CA ALA A 201 -8.67 -0.13 -11.67
C ALA A 201 -9.84 -1.15 -11.65
N ASN A 202 -9.81 -2.16 -12.53
CA ASN A 202 -10.82 -3.23 -12.51
C ASN A 202 -10.67 -4.10 -11.27
N ILE A 203 -11.80 -4.50 -10.68
CA ILE A 203 -11.80 -5.33 -9.47
C ILE A 203 -11.32 -6.75 -9.81
N LYS A 204 -10.32 -7.20 -9.06
CA LYS A 204 -9.73 -8.54 -9.12
C LYS A 204 -9.18 -8.98 -7.79
N GLU A 205 -8.90 -10.25 -7.63
CA GLU A 205 -8.18 -10.81 -6.48
C GLU A 205 -6.96 -11.59 -6.93
N TYR A 206 -5.87 -11.43 -6.22
CA TYR A 206 -4.67 -12.27 -6.37
C TYR A 206 -4.76 -13.40 -5.37
N HIS A 207 -4.65 -14.63 -5.86
CA HIS A 207 -4.67 -15.84 -5.06
C HIS A 207 -3.29 -16.48 -5.05
N LEU A 208 -2.86 -16.89 -3.86
CA LEU A 208 -1.64 -17.64 -3.67
C LEU A 208 -1.94 -18.84 -2.78
N ALA A 209 -1.72 -20.04 -3.31
CA ALA A 209 -1.81 -21.29 -2.54
C ALA A 209 -0.41 -21.89 -2.39
N LEU A 210 0.01 -22.11 -1.15
CA LEU A 210 1.30 -22.69 -0.81
C LEU A 210 1.10 -24.07 -0.21
N THR A 211 1.87 -25.04 -0.67
CA THR A 211 2.08 -26.33 -0.02
C THR A 211 3.50 -26.40 0.55
N ALA A 212 3.93 -27.50 1.14
CA ALA A 212 5.32 -27.66 1.57
C ALA A 212 6.32 -27.47 0.41
N ASN A 213 5.97 -27.93 -0.80
CA ASN A 213 6.90 -28.02 -1.93
C ASN A 213 6.53 -27.11 -3.11
N HIS A 214 5.31 -26.61 -3.17
CA HIS A 214 4.79 -25.93 -4.37
C HIS A 214 4.08 -24.63 -4.06
N THR A 215 4.00 -23.80 -5.08
CA THR A 215 3.22 -22.56 -5.13
C THR A 215 2.26 -22.63 -6.31
N CYS A 216 1.00 -22.25 -6.11
CA CYS A 216 0.05 -21.95 -7.15
C CYS A 216 -0.30 -20.48 -7.08
N PHE A 217 -0.17 -19.76 -8.19
CA PHE A 217 -0.57 -18.37 -8.33
C PHE A 217 -1.70 -18.26 -9.33
N SER A 218 -2.71 -17.43 -9.01
CA SER A 218 -3.77 -17.09 -9.95
C SER A 218 -4.32 -15.69 -9.74
N VAL A 219 -5.00 -15.18 -10.76
CA VAL A 219 -5.74 -13.91 -10.70
C VAL A 219 -7.21 -14.18 -10.97
N MET A 220 -8.05 -13.94 -9.98
CA MET A 220 -9.50 -14.00 -10.12
C MET A 220 -10.01 -12.62 -10.57
N ASN A 221 -10.53 -12.54 -11.77
CA ASN A 221 -11.01 -11.29 -12.39
C ASN A 221 -12.53 -11.25 -12.29
N LEU A 222 -13.08 -10.27 -11.56
CA LEU A 222 -14.53 -10.07 -11.54
C LEU A 222 -15.02 -9.59 -12.90
N LEU A 223 -16.07 -10.24 -13.41
CA LEU A 223 -16.62 -9.94 -14.73
C LEU A 223 -17.77 -8.92 -14.63
N PRO A 224 -17.96 -8.08 -15.65
CA PRO A 224 -19.21 -7.35 -15.84
C PRO A 224 -20.40 -8.31 -15.89
N TYR A 225 -21.30 -8.21 -14.90
CA TYR A 225 -22.38 -9.17 -14.69
C TYR A 225 -23.61 -8.87 -15.55
N ALA A 226 -24.26 -9.92 -16.05
CA ALA A 226 -25.54 -9.87 -16.77
C ALA A 226 -25.58 -8.88 -17.96
N THR A 227 -24.47 -8.75 -18.69
CA THR A 227 -24.36 -7.80 -19.82
C THR A 227 -25.09 -8.27 -21.07
N GLY A 228 -25.40 -9.57 -21.19
CA GLY A 228 -25.93 -10.20 -22.41
C GLY A 228 -24.94 -10.26 -23.57
N LYS A 229 -23.68 -9.85 -23.37
CA LYS A 229 -22.64 -9.91 -24.40
C LYS A 229 -22.18 -11.34 -24.62
N ASP A 230 -21.98 -11.70 -25.90
CA ASP A 230 -21.46 -13.01 -26.27
C ASP A 230 -19.95 -13.16 -26.06
N GLU A 231 -19.24 -12.04 -26.07
CA GLU A 231 -17.80 -12.00 -25.85
C GLU A 231 -17.48 -11.21 -24.60
N VAL A 232 -16.59 -11.79 -23.76
CA VAL A 232 -16.06 -11.17 -22.55
C VAL A 232 -14.53 -11.30 -22.58
N ALA A 233 -13.83 -10.22 -22.33
CA ALA A 233 -12.38 -10.19 -22.23
C ALA A 233 -11.96 -9.46 -20.94
N VAL A 234 -10.86 -9.89 -20.34
CA VAL A 234 -10.16 -9.11 -19.30
C VAL A 234 -9.30 -8.07 -20.02
N PRO A 235 -9.49 -6.75 -19.76
CA PRO A 235 -8.90 -5.69 -20.58
C PRO A 235 -7.43 -5.38 -20.25
N TYR A 236 -6.76 -6.24 -19.54
CA TYR A 236 -5.36 -6.10 -19.12
C TYR A 236 -4.65 -7.46 -19.12
N LYS A 237 -3.33 -7.44 -18.98
CA LYS A 237 -2.50 -8.64 -18.93
C LYS A 237 -2.09 -8.93 -17.49
N ALA A 238 -2.19 -10.19 -17.07
CA ALA A 238 -1.45 -10.68 -15.91
C ALA A 238 0.02 -10.88 -16.31
N VAL A 239 0.94 -10.74 -15.36
CA VAL A 239 2.38 -10.84 -15.61
C VAL A 239 3.01 -11.80 -14.62
N ILE A 240 3.73 -12.78 -15.13
CA ILE A 240 4.48 -13.75 -14.35
C ILE A 240 5.92 -13.74 -14.85
N GLY A 241 6.88 -13.66 -13.94
CA GLY A 241 8.28 -13.63 -14.29
C GLY A 241 9.17 -14.36 -13.29
N THR A 242 10.43 -14.54 -13.67
CA THR A 242 11.46 -15.11 -12.80
C THR A 242 12.77 -14.37 -12.99
N MET A 243 13.43 -13.99 -11.92
CA MET A 243 14.71 -13.27 -11.95
C MET A 243 15.48 -13.44 -10.65
N LYS A 244 16.68 -12.91 -10.56
CA LYS A 244 17.42 -12.76 -9.30
C LYS A 244 17.05 -11.47 -8.63
N GLY A 245 16.97 -11.47 -7.31
CA GLY A 245 16.78 -10.29 -6.49
C GLY A 245 15.92 -10.53 -5.27
N ASP A 246 15.43 -9.44 -4.73
CA ASP A 246 14.57 -9.35 -3.56
C ASP A 246 13.36 -8.44 -3.84
N TRP A 247 12.60 -8.11 -2.80
CA TRP A 247 11.43 -7.24 -2.91
C TRP A 247 11.74 -5.89 -3.58
N LEU A 248 12.95 -5.34 -3.39
CA LEU A 248 13.31 -4.05 -3.99
C LEU A 248 13.57 -4.20 -5.50
N THR A 249 14.18 -5.31 -5.93
CA THR A 249 14.30 -5.63 -7.35
C THR A 249 12.93 -5.78 -8.02
N ALA A 250 11.96 -6.40 -7.31
CA ALA A 250 10.58 -6.48 -7.78
C ALA A 250 9.94 -5.09 -7.89
N ALA A 251 10.16 -4.22 -6.91
CA ALA A 251 9.69 -2.83 -6.92
C ALA A 251 10.28 -2.03 -8.09
N GLU A 252 11.58 -2.13 -8.32
CA GLU A 252 12.28 -1.48 -9.46
C GLU A 252 11.70 -1.96 -10.79
N ARG A 253 11.46 -3.26 -10.93
CA ARG A 253 10.81 -3.84 -12.11
C ARG A 253 9.39 -3.32 -12.31
N TYR A 254 8.61 -3.24 -11.25
CA TYR A 254 7.26 -2.70 -11.30
C TYR A 254 7.25 -1.19 -11.60
N ARG A 255 8.17 -0.43 -11.00
CA ARG A 255 8.34 1.00 -11.24
C ARG A 255 8.58 1.33 -12.72
N ASP A 256 9.33 0.50 -13.46
CA ASP A 256 9.56 0.65 -14.91
C ASP A 256 8.26 0.74 -15.72
N TRP A 257 7.20 0.10 -15.25
CA TRP A 257 5.88 0.13 -15.87
C TRP A 257 4.96 1.14 -15.19
N GLY A 258 4.82 1.07 -13.86
CA GLY A 258 3.83 1.81 -13.09
C GLY A 258 3.98 3.33 -13.22
N THR A 259 5.22 3.85 -13.26
CA THR A 259 5.48 5.29 -13.39
C THR A 259 5.17 5.87 -14.77
N LYS A 260 4.92 5.04 -15.76
CA LYS A 260 4.50 5.48 -17.10
C LYS A 260 2.98 5.60 -17.24
N GLN A 261 2.24 5.14 -16.23
CA GLN A 261 0.79 5.10 -16.30
C GLN A 261 0.16 6.47 -16.00
N HIS A 262 -1.15 6.57 -16.29
CA HIS A 262 -1.88 7.84 -16.15
C HIS A 262 -1.86 8.39 -14.73
N TRP A 263 -1.92 7.55 -13.70
CA TRP A 263 -1.92 7.99 -12.30
C TRP A 263 -0.64 8.75 -11.92
N CYS A 264 0.52 8.40 -12.48
CA CYS A 264 1.74 9.15 -12.28
C CYS A 264 1.75 10.47 -13.06
N LYS A 265 1.21 10.48 -14.30
CA LYS A 265 1.06 11.71 -15.12
C LYS A 265 0.10 12.69 -14.47
N GLU A 266 -0.92 12.19 -13.79
CA GLU A 266 -1.95 12.96 -13.09
C GLU A 266 -1.66 13.19 -11.62
N SER A 267 -0.51 12.70 -11.11
CA SER A 267 -0.09 12.92 -9.72
C SER A 267 -0.17 14.39 -9.33
N ARG A 268 -0.91 14.67 -8.29
CA ARG A 268 -1.12 16.03 -7.80
C ARG A 268 0.17 16.64 -7.24
N LEU A 269 1.02 15.81 -6.60
CA LEU A 269 2.35 16.21 -6.14
C LEU A 269 3.26 16.60 -7.32
N LYS A 270 3.40 15.74 -8.33
CA LYS A 270 4.26 15.97 -9.51
C LYS A 270 3.82 17.19 -10.32
N ARG A 271 2.50 17.41 -10.40
CA ARG A 271 1.91 18.59 -11.10
C ARG A 271 1.97 19.88 -10.30
N GLY A 272 2.51 19.85 -9.06
CA GLY A 272 2.58 21.05 -8.21
C GLY A 272 1.22 21.60 -7.78
N LEU A 273 0.20 20.75 -7.69
CA LEU A 273 -1.17 21.16 -7.35
C LEU A 273 -1.44 21.17 -5.84
N LEU A 274 -0.50 20.71 -5.04
CA LEU A 274 -0.62 20.70 -3.59
C LEU A 274 -0.33 22.09 -3.03
N PRO A 275 -1.12 22.57 -2.04
CA PRO A 275 -0.78 23.79 -1.31
C PRO A 275 0.59 23.67 -0.65
N LYS A 276 1.34 24.76 -0.64
CA LYS A 276 2.70 24.79 -0.09
C LYS A 276 2.78 24.30 1.36
N TRP A 277 1.75 24.57 2.17
CA TRP A 277 1.72 24.12 3.55
C TRP A 277 1.74 22.59 3.66
N VAL A 278 1.13 21.84 2.72
CA VAL A 278 1.14 20.36 2.70
C VAL A 278 2.56 19.83 2.49
N THR A 279 3.25 20.33 1.47
CA THR A 279 4.61 19.87 1.14
C THR A 279 5.64 20.29 2.18
N GLN A 280 5.35 21.38 2.93
CA GLN A 280 6.22 21.92 3.98
C GLN A 280 5.87 21.46 5.39
N THR A 281 4.78 20.71 5.60
CA THR A 281 4.45 20.13 6.91
C THR A 281 5.62 19.29 7.41
N ALA A 282 6.15 19.70 8.56
CA ALA A 282 7.26 19.03 9.21
C ALA A 282 6.80 17.98 10.23
N LEU A 283 5.59 18.16 10.77
CA LEU A 283 4.97 17.23 11.72
C LEU A 283 3.45 17.29 11.62
N TRP A 284 2.81 16.14 11.62
CA TRP A 284 1.37 15.98 11.80
C TRP A 284 1.05 15.66 13.26
N VAL A 285 0.12 16.41 13.84
CA VAL A 285 -0.49 16.08 15.12
C VAL A 285 -1.84 15.43 14.85
N TRP A 286 -1.98 14.15 15.22
CA TRP A 286 -3.19 13.38 15.04
C TRP A 286 -3.94 13.28 16.37
N ASN A 287 -4.73 14.29 16.68
CA ASN A 287 -5.49 14.38 17.92
C ASN A 287 -7.01 14.29 17.69
N ARG A 288 -7.76 14.19 18.80
CA ARG A 288 -9.19 13.88 18.80
C ARG A 288 -9.97 14.79 19.71
N GLY A 289 -11.27 14.98 19.38
CA GLY A 289 -12.23 15.66 20.24
C GLY A 289 -12.31 17.16 20.01
N TYR A 290 -12.29 17.94 21.09
CA TYR A 290 -12.48 19.39 21.09
C TYR A 290 -11.24 20.16 20.62
N SER A 291 -11.44 21.38 20.13
CA SER A 291 -10.35 22.23 19.62
C SER A 291 -9.24 22.49 20.63
N ASP A 292 -9.55 22.56 21.93
CA ASP A 292 -8.54 22.74 22.97
C ASP A 292 -7.59 21.57 23.06
N ASN A 293 -8.08 20.33 22.83
CA ASN A 293 -7.29 19.10 22.84
C ASN A 293 -6.54 18.83 21.51
N VAL A 294 -6.86 19.60 20.47
CA VAL A 294 -6.36 19.37 19.13
C VAL A 294 -5.51 20.53 18.64
N LEU A 295 -6.12 21.70 18.47
CA LEU A 295 -5.45 22.87 17.90
C LEU A 295 -4.50 23.54 18.88
N THR A 296 -4.84 23.58 20.17
CA THR A 296 -3.98 24.15 21.20
C THR A 296 -2.70 23.32 21.37
N GLU A 297 -2.82 22.00 21.35
CA GLU A 297 -1.67 21.08 21.41
C GLU A 297 -0.79 21.17 20.16
N ALA A 298 -1.39 21.29 18.98
CA ALA A 298 -0.63 21.50 17.74
C ALA A 298 0.13 22.83 17.72
N LEU A 299 -0.43 23.90 18.29
CA LEU A 299 0.24 25.19 18.44
C LEU A 299 1.44 25.09 19.40
N ASP A 300 1.34 24.33 20.51
CA ASP A 300 2.48 24.03 21.39
C ASP A 300 3.57 23.28 20.64
N ALA A 301 3.21 22.21 19.93
CA ALA A 301 4.17 21.44 19.12
C ALA A 301 4.88 22.33 18.08
N GLN A 302 4.15 23.24 17.40
CA GLN A 302 4.73 24.16 16.42
C GLN A 302 5.70 25.15 17.09
N GLN A 303 5.34 25.70 18.23
CA GLN A 303 6.20 26.63 18.98
C GLN A 303 7.53 25.99 19.39
N ARG A 304 7.50 24.71 19.79
CA ARG A 304 8.70 23.95 20.20
C ARG A 304 9.52 23.50 19.00
N LEU A 305 8.87 23.00 17.96
CA LEU A 305 9.55 22.53 16.75
C LEU A 305 10.15 23.68 15.94
N LYS A 306 9.51 24.86 15.94
CA LYS A 306 9.82 26.06 15.12
C LYS A 306 9.76 25.78 13.61
N LEU A 307 8.91 24.85 13.21
CA LEU A 307 8.63 24.46 11.83
C LEU A 307 7.13 24.25 11.66
N PRO A 308 6.60 24.24 10.42
CA PRO A 308 5.16 24.07 10.17
C PRO A 308 4.62 22.75 10.75
N VAL A 309 3.57 22.83 11.55
CA VAL A 309 2.81 21.72 12.09
C VAL A 309 1.41 21.75 11.49
N SER A 310 0.90 20.59 11.10
CA SER A 310 -0.45 20.41 10.61
C SER A 310 -1.22 19.42 11.47
N VAL A 311 -2.54 19.45 11.36
CA VAL A 311 -3.42 18.66 12.22
C VAL A 311 -4.25 17.70 11.38
N PHE A 312 -4.28 16.45 11.82
CA PHE A 312 -5.27 15.47 11.45
C PHE A 312 -6.25 15.31 12.62
N TRP A 313 -7.50 15.77 12.43
CA TRP A 313 -8.47 15.96 13.51
C TRP A 313 -9.59 14.92 13.47
N HIS A 314 -9.57 13.99 14.41
CA HIS A 314 -10.64 13.03 14.65
C HIS A 314 -11.66 13.55 15.67
N TRP A 315 -12.88 12.97 15.66
CA TRP A 315 -13.97 13.25 16.60
C TRP A 315 -14.32 14.74 16.75
N TRP A 316 -14.10 15.53 15.68
CA TRP A 316 -14.54 16.92 15.59
C TRP A 316 -16.05 17.04 15.48
N HIS A 317 -16.69 16.00 14.92
CA HIS A 317 -18.08 15.92 14.49
C HIS A 317 -19.06 15.71 15.66
N GLY A 318 -20.35 16.06 15.45
CA GLY A 318 -21.40 15.96 16.44
C GLY A 318 -21.91 14.54 16.68
N CYS A 319 -21.73 13.62 15.75
CA CYS A 319 -22.17 12.23 15.90
C CYS A 319 -21.17 11.35 16.66
N SER A 320 -21.62 10.18 17.11
CA SER A 320 -20.78 9.13 17.67
C SER A 320 -19.91 8.50 16.59
N TYR A 321 -18.65 8.24 16.90
CA TYR A 321 -17.71 7.62 15.98
C TYR A 321 -18.09 6.16 15.68
N ASP A 322 -17.92 5.73 14.43
CA ASP A 322 -18.23 4.39 13.92
C ASP A 322 -19.70 3.94 13.93
N GLU A 323 -20.64 4.82 14.25
CA GLU A 323 -22.05 4.47 14.20
C GLU A 323 -22.98 5.61 13.74
N GLY A 324 -22.48 6.85 13.78
CA GLY A 324 -23.30 8.04 13.49
C GLY A 324 -23.02 8.67 12.13
N PHE A 325 -22.10 8.13 11.33
CA PHE A 325 -21.77 8.68 10.01
C PHE A 325 -22.98 8.65 9.06
N PRO A 326 -23.14 9.60 8.13
CA PRO A 326 -22.37 10.83 7.93
C PRO A 326 -22.97 12.05 8.64
N ASP A 327 -23.67 11.89 9.76
CA ASP A 327 -24.32 12.98 10.50
C ASP A 327 -23.27 13.81 11.27
N TYR A 328 -22.21 14.25 10.55
CA TYR A 328 -21.07 14.95 11.14
C TYR A 328 -21.42 16.33 11.68
N LEU A 329 -22.38 17.01 11.07
CA LEU A 329 -22.76 18.38 11.37
C LEU A 329 -23.90 18.47 12.40
N PRO A 330 -23.89 19.48 13.30
CA PRO A 330 -22.81 20.44 13.55
C PRO A 330 -21.60 19.82 14.25
N PRO A 331 -20.44 20.48 14.30
CA PRO A 331 -19.29 20.07 15.12
C PRO A 331 -19.69 19.86 16.59
N ARG A 332 -19.01 18.94 17.32
CA ARG A 332 -19.38 18.59 18.70
C ARG A 332 -19.32 19.75 19.70
N GLU A 333 -18.50 20.75 19.43
CA GLU A 333 -18.36 21.95 20.25
C GLU A 333 -19.21 23.14 19.75
N GLY A 334 -20.07 22.91 18.76
CA GLY A 334 -20.88 23.93 18.12
C GLY A 334 -20.13 24.65 16.99
N ALA A 335 -20.88 25.10 15.99
CA ALA A 335 -20.32 25.69 14.75
C ALA A 335 -19.43 26.92 15.03
N GLN A 336 -19.88 27.87 15.87
CA GLN A 336 -19.17 29.12 16.13
C GLN A 336 -17.82 28.88 16.80
N ARG A 337 -17.79 28.11 17.90
CA ARG A 337 -16.55 27.81 18.64
C ARG A 337 -15.55 27.07 17.76
N PHE A 338 -16.02 26.10 16.98
CA PHE A 338 -15.19 25.34 16.03
C PHE A 338 -14.56 26.26 14.98
N THR A 339 -15.37 27.10 14.33
CA THR A 339 -14.93 28.04 13.30
C THR A 339 -13.90 29.05 13.82
N ASP A 340 -14.15 29.62 15.01
CA ASP A 340 -13.23 30.57 15.63
C ASP A 340 -11.89 29.91 15.98
N ALA A 341 -11.91 28.68 16.50
CA ALA A 341 -10.70 27.92 16.81
C ALA A 341 -9.89 27.61 15.56
N VAL A 342 -10.54 27.13 14.49
CA VAL A 342 -9.90 26.87 13.17
C VAL A 342 -9.28 28.15 12.62
N ALA A 343 -10.02 29.26 12.62
CA ALA A 343 -9.53 30.55 12.12
C ALA A 343 -8.32 31.05 12.95
N LYS A 344 -8.34 30.90 14.27
CA LYS A 344 -7.24 31.25 15.17
C LYS A 344 -5.99 30.43 14.88
N ALA A 345 -6.12 29.11 14.74
CA ALA A 345 -4.99 28.21 14.43
C ALA A 345 -4.39 28.53 13.06
N LYS A 346 -5.23 28.73 12.05
CA LYS A 346 -4.83 29.03 10.69
C LYS A 346 -4.07 30.36 10.57
N ARG A 347 -4.49 31.42 11.31
CA ARG A 347 -3.72 32.67 11.39
C ARG A 347 -2.31 32.48 11.96
N LYS A 348 -2.09 31.43 12.77
CA LYS A 348 -0.77 31.05 13.31
C LYS A 348 -0.05 30.02 12.45
N GLY A 349 -0.55 29.71 11.25
CA GLY A 349 0.07 28.79 10.31
C GLY A 349 -0.22 27.30 10.54
N VAL A 350 -1.08 26.95 11.50
CA VAL A 350 -1.53 25.56 11.72
C VAL A 350 -2.76 25.28 10.86
N ASN A 351 -2.63 24.34 9.93
CA ASN A 351 -3.72 23.88 9.06
C ASN A 351 -4.26 22.55 9.56
N ALA A 352 -5.57 22.35 9.41
CA ALA A 352 -6.25 21.13 9.83
C ALA A 352 -6.99 20.46 8.66
N ILE A 353 -6.86 19.14 8.57
CA ILE A 353 -7.77 18.26 7.83
C ILE A 353 -8.61 17.49 8.84
N VAL A 354 -9.88 17.29 8.55
CA VAL A 354 -10.83 16.65 9.46
C VAL A 354 -11.27 15.30 8.94
N TYR A 355 -11.48 14.35 9.86
CA TYR A 355 -11.92 12.99 9.58
C TYR A 355 -13.34 12.95 9.01
N MET A 356 -13.54 12.23 7.92
CA MET A 356 -14.83 11.78 7.40
C MET A 356 -14.65 10.38 6.80
N ASN A 357 -15.56 9.44 7.07
CA ASN A 357 -15.53 8.14 6.39
C ASN A 357 -16.03 8.27 4.95
N SER A 358 -15.32 7.68 3.97
CA SER A 358 -15.57 7.95 2.55
C SER A 358 -16.84 7.30 1.99
N PHE A 359 -17.38 6.25 2.62
CA PHE A 359 -18.56 5.54 2.10
C PHE A 359 -19.46 4.89 3.14
N GLN A 360 -19.18 4.99 4.43
CA GLN A 360 -19.99 4.34 5.46
C GLN A 360 -21.15 5.21 5.94
N TRP A 361 -22.31 4.59 6.14
CA TRP A 361 -23.46 5.21 6.80
C TRP A 361 -23.94 4.37 7.98
N GLY A 362 -24.13 4.97 9.14
CA GLY A 362 -24.70 4.30 10.31
C GLY A 362 -26.14 3.85 10.03
N ASN A 363 -26.38 2.55 9.96
CA ASN A 363 -27.67 2.01 9.52
C ASN A 363 -28.80 2.11 10.56
N THR A 364 -28.48 2.59 11.76
CA THR A 364 -29.45 2.88 12.81
C THR A 364 -29.77 4.37 12.97
N THR A 365 -29.13 5.25 12.19
CA THR A 365 -29.38 6.69 12.25
C THR A 365 -30.73 7.07 11.67
N GLU A 366 -31.32 8.18 12.14
CA GLU A 366 -32.56 8.71 11.58
C GLU A 366 -32.37 9.23 10.16
N SER A 367 -31.18 9.74 9.83
CA SER A 367 -30.84 10.17 8.48
C SER A 367 -30.83 8.99 7.50
N PHE A 368 -30.33 7.82 7.88
CA PHE A 368 -30.33 6.62 7.05
C PHE A 368 -31.74 6.22 6.62
N LYS A 369 -32.69 6.27 7.55
CA LYS A 369 -34.09 5.97 7.28
C LYS A 369 -34.78 7.07 6.47
N ARG A 370 -34.65 8.33 6.90
CA ARG A 370 -35.31 9.49 6.27
C ARG A 370 -34.89 9.69 4.80
N GLU A 371 -33.60 9.45 4.52
CA GLU A 371 -33.05 9.66 3.18
C GLU A 371 -33.06 8.38 2.33
N HIS A 372 -33.71 7.32 2.79
CA HIS A 372 -33.80 6.01 2.09
C HIS A 372 -32.42 5.48 1.67
N ALA A 373 -31.42 5.66 2.52
CA ALA A 373 -30.02 5.37 2.18
C ALA A 373 -29.79 3.90 1.83
N ALA A 374 -30.60 2.98 2.36
CA ALA A 374 -30.55 1.55 2.03
C ALA A 374 -30.67 1.25 0.53
N ASP A 375 -31.36 2.13 -0.24
CA ASP A 375 -31.55 1.99 -1.69
C ASP A 375 -30.23 2.25 -2.46
N TYR A 376 -29.26 2.91 -1.82
CA TYR A 376 -27.97 3.28 -2.40
C TYR A 376 -26.79 2.50 -1.81
N ALA A 377 -27.08 1.51 -0.97
CA ALA A 377 -26.07 0.63 -0.40
C ALA A 377 -25.44 -0.27 -1.45
N ALA A 378 -24.12 -0.49 -1.36
CA ALA A 378 -23.46 -1.48 -2.19
C ALA A 378 -23.94 -2.89 -1.79
N ARG A 379 -24.26 -3.73 -2.79
CA ARG A 379 -24.76 -5.09 -2.57
C ARG A 379 -24.01 -6.11 -3.40
N GLY A 380 -23.78 -7.27 -2.81
CA GLY A 380 -23.25 -8.44 -3.48
C GLY A 380 -24.25 -9.04 -4.50
N HIS A 381 -23.79 -9.99 -5.29
CA HIS A 381 -24.63 -10.70 -6.28
C HIS A 381 -25.82 -11.45 -5.64
N ASN A 382 -25.73 -11.77 -4.34
CA ASN A 382 -26.80 -12.41 -3.57
C ASN A 382 -27.85 -11.41 -3.02
N GLY A 383 -27.75 -10.13 -3.39
CA GLY A 383 -28.63 -9.04 -2.94
C GLY A 383 -28.37 -8.54 -1.51
N ARG A 384 -27.45 -9.15 -0.77
CA ARG A 384 -27.08 -8.70 0.59
C ARG A 384 -26.15 -7.50 0.50
N ASP A 385 -26.35 -6.52 1.38
CA ASP A 385 -25.38 -5.45 1.57
C ASP A 385 -24.13 -5.94 2.35
N PHE A 386 -23.12 -5.09 2.42
CA PHE A 386 -21.87 -5.37 3.13
C PHE A 386 -21.86 -4.76 4.55
N SER A 387 -23.03 -4.59 5.15
CA SER A 387 -23.15 -4.03 6.50
C SER A 387 -22.37 -4.84 7.53
N ALA A 388 -21.70 -4.13 8.44
CA ALA A 388 -20.92 -4.72 9.51
C ALA A 388 -21.07 -3.92 10.81
N VAL A 389 -20.85 -4.56 11.95
CA VAL A 389 -20.76 -3.87 13.24
C VAL A 389 -19.36 -3.27 13.36
N ALA A 390 -19.27 -1.94 13.30
CA ALA A 390 -18.03 -1.21 13.51
C ALA A 390 -17.85 -0.77 14.96
N ASN A 391 -18.88 -0.19 15.59
CA ASN A 391 -18.82 0.18 16.98
C ASN A 391 -19.04 -1.05 17.89
N ILE A 392 -17.93 -1.56 18.41
CA ILE A 392 -17.95 -2.77 19.27
C ILE A 392 -18.59 -2.56 20.63
N PHE A 393 -18.74 -1.31 21.09
CA PHE A 393 -19.31 -0.98 22.40
C PHE A 393 -20.84 -0.92 22.36
N THR A 394 -21.41 -0.46 21.24
CA THR A 394 -22.85 -0.32 21.06
C THR A 394 -23.48 -1.45 20.25
N GLY A 395 -22.67 -2.19 19.48
CA GLY A 395 -23.15 -3.23 18.56
C GLY A 395 -23.91 -2.68 17.35
N ARG A 396 -23.91 -1.36 17.13
CA ARG A 396 -24.56 -0.73 15.97
C ARG A 396 -23.73 -0.91 14.72
N GLY A 397 -24.41 -1.06 13.59
CA GLY A 397 -23.79 -1.33 12.30
C GLY A 397 -23.64 -0.09 11.43
N ILE A 398 -22.74 -0.22 10.48
CA ILE A 398 -22.56 0.70 9.37
C ILE A 398 -22.76 -0.04 8.05
N THR A 399 -23.24 0.67 7.04
CA THR A 399 -23.55 0.14 5.71
C THR A 399 -22.72 0.88 4.67
N PRO A 400 -21.95 0.16 3.83
CA PRO A 400 -21.22 0.77 2.71
C PRO A 400 -22.15 1.32 1.64
N MET A 401 -22.05 2.60 1.37
CA MET A 401 -22.76 3.27 0.29
C MET A 401 -22.02 3.05 -1.04
N CYS A 402 -22.76 2.84 -2.12
CA CYS A 402 -22.15 2.63 -3.42
C CYS A 402 -21.56 3.93 -3.97
N LEU A 403 -20.24 3.97 -4.14
CA LEU A 403 -19.52 5.12 -4.70
C LEU A 403 -19.89 5.40 -6.17
N GLY A 404 -20.43 4.42 -6.90
CA GLY A 404 -20.94 4.60 -8.26
C GLY A 404 -22.23 5.41 -8.34
N THR A 405 -22.86 5.79 -7.20
CA THR A 405 -24.12 6.54 -7.19
C THR A 405 -23.91 8.04 -7.00
N GLN A 406 -24.61 8.85 -7.78
CA GLN A 406 -24.59 10.30 -7.62
C GLN A 406 -25.17 10.76 -6.30
N PHE A 407 -26.10 9.99 -5.72
CA PHE A 407 -26.70 10.27 -4.41
C PHE A 407 -25.60 10.40 -3.33
N TRP A 408 -24.79 9.35 -3.16
CA TRP A 408 -23.72 9.35 -2.17
C TRP A 408 -22.65 10.39 -2.46
N GLN A 409 -22.21 10.47 -3.73
CA GLN A 409 -21.21 11.47 -4.15
C GLN A 409 -21.65 12.90 -3.81
N ASN A 410 -22.92 13.25 -4.06
CA ASN A 410 -23.47 14.58 -3.76
C ASN A 410 -23.60 14.79 -2.25
N LYS A 411 -24.08 13.79 -1.50
CA LYS A 411 -24.21 13.84 -0.03
C LYS A 411 -22.87 14.13 0.61
N TYR A 412 -21.85 13.34 0.26
CA TYR A 412 -20.51 13.49 0.82
C TYR A 412 -19.88 14.83 0.45
N ALA A 413 -19.99 15.23 -0.82
CA ALA A 413 -19.46 16.51 -1.30
C ALA A 413 -20.13 17.70 -0.62
N SER A 414 -21.45 17.67 -0.35
CA SER A 414 -22.14 18.76 0.34
C SER A 414 -21.67 18.94 1.78
N ILE A 415 -21.38 17.85 2.48
CA ILE A 415 -20.84 17.90 3.85
C ILE A 415 -19.42 18.50 3.82
N ALA A 416 -18.58 18.02 2.90
CA ALA A 416 -17.22 18.54 2.73
C ALA A 416 -17.22 20.03 2.34
N ASP A 417 -18.19 20.46 1.54
CA ASP A 417 -18.39 21.87 1.15
C ASP A 417 -18.68 22.74 2.38
N THR A 418 -19.59 22.35 3.24
CA THR A 418 -19.88 23.03 4.51
C THR A 418 -18.63 23.13 5.39
N VAL A 419 -17.93 22.02 5.56
CA VAL A 419 -16.74 21.94 6.42
C VAL A 419 -15.62 22.88 5.93
N VAL A 420 -15.40 22.94 4.62
CA VAL A 420 -14.35 23.77 4.01
C VAL A 420 -14.78 25.25 3.89
N ASN A 421 -16.00 25.51 3.41
CA ASN A 421 -16.43 26.88 3.11
C ASN A 421 -16.94 27.60 4.33
N ASP A 422 -17.76 26.96 5.17
CA ASP A 422 -18.42 27.61 6.31
C ASP A 422 -17.58 27.54 7.58
N TYR A 423 -16.91 26.38 7.83
CA TYR A 423 -16.09 26.21 9.03
C TYR A 423 -14.59 26.48 8.81
N GLY A 424 -14.16 26.63 7.55
CA GLY A 424 -12.83 27.12 7.22
C GLY A 424 -11.68 26.13 7.38
N VAL A 425 -11.93 24.81 7.54
CA VAL A 425 -10.85 23.81 7.58
C VAL A 425 -10.13 23.76 6.24
N SER A 426 -8.88 23.27 6.26
CA SER A 426 -8.02 23.28 5.07
C SER A 426 -8.21 22.02 4.19
N GLY A 427 -8.96 21.03 4.68
CA GLY A 427 -9.22 19.80 3.91
C GLY A 427 -9.96 18.73 4.71
N VAL A 428 -10.14 17.60 4.04
CA VAL A 428 -10.86 16.43 4.56
C VAL A 428 -9.95 15.20 4.45
N TYR A 429 -9.93 14.42 5.49
CA TYR A 429 -9.40 13.07 5.46
C TYR A 429 -10.56 12.09 5.20
N MET A 430 -10.40 11.26 4.17
CA MET A 430 -11.38 10.30 3.68
C MET A 430 -10.97 8.89 4.17
N ASP A 431 -11.59 8.47 5.25
CA ASP A 431 -11.33 7.15 5.84
C ASP A 431 -11.77 6.02 4.90
N GLN A 432 -11.03 4.90 4.91
CA GLN A 432 -11.23 3.75 4.03
C GLN A 432 -11.17 4.08 2.52
N ALA A 433 -10.50 5.17 2.13
CA ALA A 433 -10.48 5.66 0.74
C ALA A 433 -9.94 4.63 -0.26
N CYS A 434 -8.76 4.05 0.04
CA CYS A 434 -8.11 3.09 -0.85
C CYS A 434 -8.66 1.66 -0.66
N SER A 435 -9.95 1.49 -0.90
CA SER A 435 -10.66 0.22 -0.86
C SER A 435 -11.57 0.05 -2.07
N ASN A 436 -12.15 -1.11 -2.26
CA ASN A 436 -13.19 -1.32 -3.26
C ASN A 436 -14.24 -2.33 -2.79
N LEU A 437 -15.44 -2.22 -3.37
CA LEU A 437 -16.51 -3.21 -3.23
C LEU A 437 -17.20 -3.38 -4.60
N PRO A 438 -17.47 -4.61 -5.02
CA PRO A 438 -18.33 -4.86 -6.16
C PRO A 438 -19.79 -4.49 -5.81
N CYS A 439 -20.55 -3.96 -6.78
CA CYS A 439 -21.95 -3.69 -6.55
C CYS A 439 -22.81 -4.26 -7.71
N TYR A 440 -23.88 -4.98 -7.34
CA TYR A 440 -24.76 -5.67 -8.27
C TYR A 440 -26.18 -5.05 -8.35
N VAL A 441 -26.35 -3.83 -7.87
CA VAL A 441 -27.66 -3.14 -7.88
C VAL A 441 -27.88 -2.43 -9.20
N LYS A 442 -28.86 -2.90 -9.98
CA LYS A 442 -29.17 -2.37 -11.32
C LYS A 442 -29.57 -0.89 -11.32
N SER A 443 -30.35 -0.46 -10.31
CA SER A 443 -30.82 0.93 -10.19
C SER A 443 -29.72 1.95 -9.97
N HIS A 444 -28.50 1.52 -9.64
CA HIS A 444 -27.36 2.43 -9.44
C HIS A 444 -26.76 2.97 -10.75
N GLY A 445 -27.09 2.36 -11.91
CA GLY A 445 -26.72 2.90 -13.22
C GLY A 445 -25.28 2.70 -13.66
N HIS A 446 -24.51 1.89 -12.94
CA HIS A 446 -23.13 1.53 -13.28
C HIS A 446 -23.01 0.07 -13.74
N VAL A 447 -21.84 -0.33 -14.23
CA VAL A 447 -21.55 -1.72 -14.56
C VAL A 447 -21.65 -2.58 -13.29
N LEU A 448 -22.36 -3.70 -13.37
CA LEU A 448 -22.60 -4.58 -12.23
C LEU A 448 -21.40 -5.51 -11.99
N GLY A 449 -21.03 -5.71 -10.74
CA GLY A 449 -19.99 -6.64 -10.32
C GLY A 449 -18.61 -6.14 -10.65
N GLY A 450 -18.01 -6.65 -11.73
CA GLY A 450 -16.68 -6.26 -12.19
C GLY A 450 -16.60 -4.86 -12.80
N GLY A 451 -15.42 -4.48 -13.25
CA GLY A 451 -15.13 -3.14 -13.75
C GLY A 451 -14.56 -2.22 -12.68
N ASN A 452 -14.69 -0.91 -12.87
CA ASN A 452 -14.00 0.11 -12.05
C ASN A 452 -14.94 1.14 -11.41
N SER A 453 -16.21 0.83 -11.31
CA SER A 453 -17.25 1.80 -10.85
C SER A 453 -16.95 2.39 -9.48
N TRP A 454 -16.28 1.65 -8.61
CA TRP A 454 -15.91 2.13 -7.27
C TRP A 454 -14.84 3.23 -7.32
N VAL A 455 -13.72 2.98 -7.99
CA VAL A 455 -12.61 3.96 -8.08
C VAL A 455 -13.01 5.16 -8.94
N SER A 456 -13.72 4.95 -10.06
CA SER A 456 -14.21 6.06 -10.88
C SER A 456 -15.23 6.92 -10.14
N GLY A 457 -16.12 6.30 -9.35
CA GLY A 457 -17.07 7.01 -8.49
C GLY A 457 -16.39 7.80 -7.38
N PHE A 458 -15.32 7.26 -6.78
CA PHE A 458 -14.46 7.99 -5.84
C PHE A 458 -13.83 9.22 -6.50
N GLY A 459 -13.28 9.06 -7.70
CA GLY A 459 -12.71 10.17 -8.47
C GLY A 459 -13.73 11.27 -8.75
N GLU A 460 -14.96 10.89 -9.14
CA GLU A 460 -16.04 11.85 -9.36
C GLU A 460 -16.46 12.57 -8.06
N MET A 461 -16.54 11.85 -6.94
CA MET A 461 -16.81 12.44 -5.63
C MET A 461 -15.73 13.48 -5.25
N THR A 462 -14.45 13.17 -5.43
CA THR A 462 -13.34 14.11 -5.16
C THR A 462 -13.39 15.34 -6.08
N ARG A 463 -13.78 15.16 -7.34
CA ARG A 463 -13.98 16.27 -8.29
C ARG A 463 -15.11 17.20 -7.81
N LYS A 464 -16.23 16.65 -7.34
CA LYS A 464 -17.34 17.45 -6.77
C LYS A 464 -16.89 18.25 -5.55
N ILE A 465 -16.15 17.64 -4.61
CA ILE A 465 -15.62 18.33 -3.44
C ILE A 465 -14.72 19.50 -3.86
N ARG A 466 -13.79 19.30 -4.81
CA ARG A 466 -12.89 20.36 -5.27
C ARG A 466 -13.61 21.47 -6.00
N THR A 467 -14.66 21.14 -6.75
CA THR A 467 -15.51 22.13 -7.43
C THR A 467 -16.31 22.97 -6.43
N GLY A 468 -16.88 22.33 -5.40
CA GLY A 468 -17.65 23.00 -4.34
C GLY A 468 -16.81 23.91 -3.43
N ALA A 469 -15.52 23.73 -3.38
CA ALA A 469 -14.62 24.51 -2.53
C ALA A 469 -14.46 26.00 -2.89
N LYS A 470 -15.22 26.53 -3.87
CA LYS A 470 -15.34 27.95 -4.23
C LYS A 470 -13.97 28.67 -4.39
N GLY A 471 -13.05 28.05 -5.12
CA GLY A 471 -11.71 28.57 -5.38
C GLY A 471 -10.70 28.39 -4.22
N LYS A 472 -11.09 27.78 -3.12
CA LYS A 472 -10.17 27.37 -2.06
C LYS A 472 -9.40 26.11 -2.46
N HIS A 473 -8.14 26.02 -2.10
CA HIS A 473 -7.36 24.80 -2.25
C HIS A 473 -7.75 23.79 -1.14
N VAL A 474 -8.70 22.91 -1.41
CA VAL A 474 -9.06 21.83 -0.49
C VAL A 474 -8.07 20.69 -0.61
N VAL A 475 -7.54 20.23 0.53
CA VAL A 475 -6.68 19.06 0.63
C VAL A 475 -7.51 17.82 0.91
N LEU A 476 -7.31 16.77 0.14
CA LEU A 476 -7.93 15.47 0.35
C LEU A 476 -6.86 14.46 0.74
N GLY A 477 -6.90 14.02 1.98
CA GLY A 477 -6.15 12.87 2.47
C GLY A 477 -7.03 11.63 2.41
N GLY A 478 -6.44 10.44 2.28
CA GLY A 478 -7.20 9.20 2.32
C GLY A 478 -6.50 8.11 3.12
N GLU A 479 -7.28 7.17 3.66
CA GLU A 479 -6.73 5.99 4.31
C GLU A 479 -6.26 4.97 3.27
N GLY A 480 -5.11 4.36 3.55
CA GLY A 480 -4.44 3.40 2.70
C GLY A 480 -3.41 4.04 1.77
N SER A 481 -2.77 3.21 0.97
CA SER A 481 -1.95 3.61 -0.16
C SER A 481 -2.50 2.92 -1.41
N GLY A 482 -2.54 3.60 -2.53
CA GLY A 482 -3.09 3.02 -3.74
C GLY A 482 -2.70 3.81 -4.98
N GLU A 483 -2.14 3.11 -5.99
CA GLU A 483 -1.74 3.73 -7.24
C GLU A 483 -2.93 4.36 -7.99
N ASP A 484 -4.09 3.71 -7.96
CA ASP A 484 -5.31 4.17 -8.62
C ASP A 484 -5.89 5.45 -7.99
N TRP A 485 -5.50 5.81 -6.76
CA TRP A 485 -5.94 7.03 -6.05
C TRP A 485 -4.95 8.20 -6.13
N ILE A 486 -3.75 8.00 -6.70
CA ILE A 486 -2.74 9.08 -6.88
C ILE A 486 -3.32 10.32 -7.61
N PRO A 487 -4.20 10.20 -8.62
CA PRO A 487 -4.82 11.36 -9.27
C PRO A 487 -5.78 12.15 -8.36
N TYR A 488 -6.33 11.50 -7.34
CA TYR A 488 -7.46 12.02 -6.57
C TYR A 488 -7.07 12.56 -5.20
N LEU A 489 -6.08 11.95 -4.55
CA LEU A 489 -5.65 12.30 -3.19
C LEU A 489 -4.36 13.13 -3.19
N ASP A 490 -4.25 14.01 -2.19
CA ASP A 490 -3.07 14.82 -1.92
C ASP A 490 -2.13 14.15 -0.89
N LEU A 491 -2.71 13.30 -0.02
CA LEU A 491 -2.05 12.65 1.11
C LEU A 491 -2.58 11.23 1.29
N PHE A 492 -1.69 10.31 1.63
CA PHE A 492 -1.99 8.90 1.88
C PHE A 492 -1.62 8.54 3.32
N LEU A 493 -2.63 8.29 4.15
CA LEU A 493 -2.40 7.81 5.51
C LEU A 493 -2.09 6.33 5.46
N THR A 494 -0.91 5.95 5.93
CA THR A 494 -0.52 4.55 6.02
C THR A 494 -0.07 4.22 7.45
N LEU A 495 -0.75 3.30 8.09
CA LEU A 495 -0.51 2.89 9.48
C LEU A 495 0.73 1.99 9.63
N GLU A 496 1.30 1.56 8.52
CA GLU A 496 2.25 0.45 8.45
C GLU A 496 3.58 0.69 9.20
N ALA A 497 4.04 1.94 9.36
CA ALA A 497 5.22 2.21 10.19
C ALA A 497 4.99 1.85 11.67
N SER A 498 3.72 1.81 12.10
CA SER A 498 3.28 1.41 13.44
C SER A 498 2.45 0.12 13.44
N ARG A 499 2.67 -0.75 12.45
CA ARG A 499 1.91 -1.99 12.22
C ARG A 499 1.78 -2.87 13.47
N GLU A 500 2.84 -2.94 14.25
CA GLU A 500 2.89 -3.74 15.47
C GLU A 500 1.81 -3.36 16.49
N ARG A 501 1.28 -2.13 16.42
CA ARG A 501 0.19 -1.67 17.30
C ARG A 501 -1.18 -2.26 16.97
N TYR A 502 -1.33 -2.80 15.76
CA TYR A 502 -2.62 -3.31 15.23
C TYR A 502 -2.60 -4.81 14.97
N LEU A 503 -1.54 -5.31 14.36
CA LEU A 503 -1.49 -6.62 13.74
C LEU A 503 -0.48 -7.52 14.46
N GLY A 504 -0.42 -7.67 15.65
CA GLY A 504 0.33 -8.66 16.40
C GLY A 504 1.66 -9.15 15.82
N VAL A 505 2.25 -10.05 16.54
CA VAL A 505 3.51 -10.71 16.16
C VAL A 505 3.26 -11.72 15.07
N GLY A 506 4.15 -11.75 14.11
CA GLY A 506 4.18 -12.77 13.08
C GLY A 506 5.49 -12.69 12.32
N SER A 507 5.60 -13.51 11.29
CA SER A 507 6.70 -13.44 10.33
C SER A 507 6.61 -12.25 9.38
N VAL A 508 5.55 -11.45 9.49
CA VAL A 508 5.26 -10.33 8.57
C VAL A 508 5.83 -9.03 9.12
N GLU A 509 6.69 -8.39 8.33
CA GLU A 509 7.28 -7.08 8.61
C GLU A 509 6.90 -6.06 7.54
N THR A 510 6.83 -4.78 7.94
CA THR A 510 6.63 -3.68 6.98
C THR A 510 7.92 -3.37 6.23
N ILE A 511 7.79 -3.17 4.94
CA ILE A 511 8.86 -2.69 4.04
C ILE A 511 8.36 -1.48 3.24
N PRO A 512 9.25 -0.57 2.82
CA PRO A 512 8.87 0.63 2.06
C PRO A 512 8.67 0.33 0.56
N LEU A 513 7.84 -0.68 0.24
CA LEU A 513 7.61 -1.15 -1.14
C LEU A 513 6.89 -0.08 -1.98
N TYR A 514 5.85 0.56 -1.43
CA TYR A 514 5.14 1.66 -2.09
C TYR A 514 6.04 2.87 -2.30
N GLN A 515 6.90 3.17 -1.33
CA GLN A 515 7.89 4.24 -1.42
C GLN A 515 8.92 3.99 -2.53
N ALA A 516 9.35 2.73 -2.71
CA ALA A 516 10.28 2.35 -3.77
C ALA A 516 9.69 2.59 -5.18
N VAL A 517 8.36 2.57 -5.30
CA VAL A 517 7.69 2.77 -6.59
C VAL A 517 7.17 4.20 -6.75
N TYR A 518 6.51 4.78 -5.74
CA TYR A 518 5.70 5.99 -5.92
C TYR A 518 6.00 7.16 -4.98
N HIS A 519 7.08 7.13 -4.19
CA HIS A 519 7.38 8.21 -3.23
C HIS A 519 7.42 9.59 -3.89
N ASP A 520 7.99 9.71 -5.07
CA ASP A 520 8.07 10.98 -5.80
C ASP A 520 6.76 11.39 -6.51
N TYR A 521 5.68 10.60 -6.34
CA TYR A 521 4.34 10.86 -6.87
C TYR A 521 3.27 11.02 -5.79
N ALA A 522 3.51 10.55 -4.55
CA ALA A 522 2.53 10.51 -3.49
C ALA A 522 3.16 10.81 -2.13
N ILE A 523 2.51 11.64 -1.31
CA ILE A 523 2.94 11.92 0.06
C ILE A 523 2.25 10.93 1.00
N THR A 524 3.06 10.17 1.78
CA THR A 524 2.56 9.29 2.83
C THR A 524 2.76 9.92 4.21
N PHE A 525 1.83 9.65 5.14
CA PHE A 525 1.85 10.13 6.53
C PHE A 525 1.00 9.21 7.42
N GLY A 526 0.89 9.49 8.71
CA GLY A 526 -0.19 8.98 9.53
C GLY A 526 0.07 7.63 10.17
N SER A 527 1.28 7.33 10.67
CA SER A 527 1.42 6.22 11.61
C SER A 527 0.68 6.52 12.92
N TYR A 528 0.20 5.47 13.59
CA TYR A 528 -0.40 5.61 14.94
C TYR A 528 0.68 5.58 16.03
N SER A 529 1.78 6.28 15.79
CA SER A 529 2.88 6.38 16.76
C SER A 529 2.48 7.26 17.92
N SER A 530 2.37 6.70 19.11
CA SER A 530 1.87 7.37 20.31
C SER A 530 2.69 7.04 21.56
N LEU A 531 2.74 8.00 22.47
CA LEU A 531 3.33 7.87 23.80
C LEU A 531 2.26 7.77 24.91
N THR A 532 0.97 7.74 24.53
CA THR A 532 -0.14 7.67 25.46
C THR A 532 -1.04 6.47 25.17
N TYR A 533 -1.78 6.08 26.20
CA TYR A 533 -2.94 5.20 25.99
C TYR A 533 -3.94 5.87 25.04
N PRO A 534 -4.71 5.07 24.26
CA PRO A 534 -5.71 5.62 23.35
C PRO A 534 -6.75 6.49 24.08
N PRO A 535 -7.23 7.55 23.42
CA PRO A 535 -8.41 8.28 23.89
C PRO A 535 -9.67 7.44 23.77
N TYR A 536 -10.76 7.93 24.34
CA TYR A 536 -12.07 7.32 24.28
C TYR A 536 -13.10 8.37 23.87
N ASP A 537 -13.97 8.07 22.89
CA ASP A 537 -14.98 9.04 22.45
C ASP A 537 -16.02 9.27 23.56
N ASP A 538 -16.24 10.51 23.95
CA ASP A 538 -17.21 10.89 24.97
C ASP A 538 -18.66 10.56 24.59
N LYS A 539 -18.91 10.25 23.30
CA LYS A 539 -20.22 9.81 22.81
C LYS A 539 -20.43 8.29 22.90
N TRP A 540 -19.38 7.54 23.24
CA TRP A 540 -19.50 6.12 23.53
C TRP A 540 -19.98 5.88 24.99
N PRO A 541 -20.52 4.68 25.29
CA PRO A 541 -21.05 4.40 26.62
C PRO A 541 -20.01 4.49 27.73
N ASP A 542 -20.26 5.30 28.77
CA ASP A 542 -19.31 5.54 29.86
C ASP A 542 -18.83 4.27 30.58
N LYS A 543 -19.67 3.24 30.63
CA LYS A 543 -19.34 1.94 31.28
C LYS A 543 -18.12 1.23 30.64
N TYR A 544 -17.74 1.59 29.43
CA TYR A 544 -16.58 1.05 28.73
C TYR A 544 -15.37 2.00 28.73
N ARG A 545 -15.51 3.18 29.35
CA ARG A 545 -14.46 4.20 29.35
C ARG A 545 -13.26 3.75 30.16
N PRO A 546 -12.06 3.64 29.54
CA PRO A 546 -10.86 3.24 30.26
C PRO A 546 -10.39 4.28 31.27
N ALA A 547 -9.94 3.85 32.45
CA ALA A 547 -9.43 4.75 33.48
C ALA A 547 -8.06 5.38 33.13
N ASN A 548 -7.32 4.76 32.23
CA ASN A 548 -5.98 5.21 31.81
C ASN A 548 -5.94 5.89 30.44
N ARG A 549 -7.11 6.24 29.84
CA ARG A 549 -7.16 6.96 28.57
C ARG A 549 -6.25 8.19 28.60
N GLU A 550 -5.53 8.40 27.49
CA GLU A 550 -4.63 9.56 27.29
C GLU A 550 -3.50 9.72 28.35
N LYS A 551 -3.39 8.81 29.33
CA LYS A 551 -2.24 8.79 30.22
C LYS A 551 -0.99 8.31 29.50
N PRO A 552 0.22 8.70 29.95
CA PRO A 552 1.46 8.20 29.37
C PRO A 552 1.54 6.68 29.42
N LEU A 553 1.99 6.06 28.32
CA LEU A 553 2.32 4.64 28.32
C LEU A 553 3.53 4.36 29.24
N PRO A 554 3.69 3.12 29.73
CA PRO A 554 4.91 2.70 30.40
C PRO A 554 6.16 2.99 29.57
N GLU A 555 7.24 3.42 30.24
CA GLU A 555 8.50 3.83 29.57
C GLU A 555 9.17 2.74 28.74
N LYS A 556 8.92 1.47 29.07
CA LYS A 556 9.42 0.33 28.30
C LYS A 556 9.00 0.37 26.82
N TYR A 557 7.92 1.07 26.48
CA TYR A 557 7.45 1.25 25.09
C TYR A 557 8.05 2.49 24.39
N ASN A 558 8.93 3.24 25.03
CA ASN A 558 9.55 4.40 24.39
C ASN A 558 10.39 4.01 23.17
N SER A 559 11.06 2.84 23.21
CA SER A 559 11.82 2.32 22.06
C SER A 559 10.93 1.95 20.87
N GLN A 560 9.69 1.49 21.11
CA GLN A 560 8.69 1.28 20.04
C GLN A 560 8.37 2.60 19.33
N PHE A 561 8.08 3.66 20.08
CA PHE A 561 7.82 5.00 19.51
C PHE A 561 9.01 5.48 18.67
N ARG A 562 10.24 5.35 19.18
CA ARG A 562 11.47 5.73 18.47
C ARG A 562 11.64 4.94 17.17
N MET A 563 11.39 3.63 17.19
CA MET A 563 11.43 2.77 16.00
C MET A 563 10.43 3.24 14.94
N GLU A 564 9.19 3.51 15.34
CA GLU A 564 8.14 3.97 14.44
C GLU A 564 8.53 5.31 13.79
N GLN A 565 9.01 6.27 14.56
CA GLN A 565 9.44 7.58 14.07
C GLN A 565 10.68 7.48 13.17
N ALA A 566 11.63 6.59 13.49
CA ALA A 566 12.80 6.35 12.67
C ALA A 566 12.46 5.69 11.33
N LYS A 567 11.46 4.78 11.31
CA LYS A 567 10.91 4.20 10.05
C LYS A 567 10.28 5.30 9.19
N GLU A 568 9.42 6.16 9.74
CA GLU A 568 8.82 7.29 9.00
C GLU A 568 9.88 8.17 8.36
N PHE A 569 10.91 8.53 9.11
CA PHE A 569 12.02 9.35 8.64
C PHE A 569 12.81 8.67 7.52
N ALA A 570 13.27 7.44 7.73
CA ALA A 570 14.09 6.72 6.76
C ALA A 570 13.33 6.40 5.47
N TRP A 571 12.02 6.20 5.56
CA TRP A 571 11.13 5.88 4.43
C TRP A 571 10.46 7.11 3.80
N GLY A 572 10.88 8.33 4.17
CA GLY A 572 10.45 9.58 3.54
C GLY A 572 9.01 9.98 3.84
N MET A 573 8.36 9.37 4.83
CA MET A 573 7.01 9.76 5.26
C MET A 573 7.03 11.12 5.94
N GLN A 574 5.89 11.82 5.95
CA GLN A 574 5.74 12.99 6.82
C GLN A 574 5.53 12.53 8.26
N PRO A 575 6.37 12.94 9.21
CA PRO A 575 6.29 12.50 10.61
C PRO A 575 4.91 12.77 11.21
N THR A 576 4.41 11.80 11.97
CA THR A 576 3.11 11.91 12.65
C THR A 576 3.23 11.44 14.09
N ILE A 577 2.66 12.22 15.02
CA ILE A 577 2.45 11.79 16.40
C ILE A 577 0.96 11.72 16.69
N ALA A 578 0.47 10.56 17.15
CA ALA A 578 -0.90 10.40 17.59
C ALA A 578 -1.03 10.74 19.08
N ASN A 579 -2.11 11.47 19.44
CA ASN A 579 -2.43 11.86 20.80
C ASN A 579 -1.30 12.67 21.48
N TYR A 580 -0.78 13.68 20.77
CA TYR A 580 0.18 14.61 21.36
C TYR A 580 -0.50 15.50 22.39
N HIS A 581 0.15 15.58 23.56
CA HIS A 581 -0.22 16.49 24.65
C HIS A 581 1.04 17.19 25.18
N LYS A 582 0.94 18.46 25.50
CA LYS A 582 2.08 19.27 25.99
C LYS A 582 2.75 18.67 27.23
N PHE A 583 2.03 17.93 28.10
CA PHE A 583 2.62 17.27 29.26
C PHE A 583 3.65 16.20 28.89
N LEU A 584 3.61 15.65 27.66
CA LEU A 584 4.62 14.71 27.16
C LEU A 584 6.01 15.31 27.14
N ASN A 585 6.12 16.63 27.03
CA ASN A 585 7.42 17.30 27.10
C ASN A 585 8.09 17.16 28.48
N ASP A 586 7.30 16.98 29.53
CA ASP A 586 7.80 16.83 30.90
C ASP A 586 8.09 15.36 31.22
N CYS A 587 7.23 14.44 30.82
CA CYS A 587 7.34 13.03 31.18
C CYS A 587 7.95 12.12 30.08
N ARG A 588 8.06 12.59 28.82
CA ARG A 588 8.63 11.88 27.66
C ARG A 588 9.48 12.83 26.81
N GLY A 589 10.17 13.78 27.44
CA GLY A 589 10.91 14.83 26.77
C GLY A 589 11.97 14.34 25.79
N GLU A 590 12.64 13.22 26.08
CA GLU A 590 13.66 12.63 25.20
C GLU A 590 13.04 12.10 23.91
N GLU A 591 11.89 11.43 23.98
CA GLU A 591 11.17 10.89 22.83
C GLU A 591 10.61 12.01 21.95
N VAL A 592 10.05 13.04 22.57
CA VAL A 592 9.58 14.25 21.87
C VAL A 592 10.76 14.99 21.22
N ALA A 593 11.88 15.12 21.89
CA ALA A 593 13.09 15.74 21.34
C ALA A 593 13.65 14.94 20.15
N PHE A 594 13.62 13.61 20.22
CA PHE A 594 14.01 12.73 19.11
C PHE A 594 13.11 12.94 17.88
N LEU A 595 11.78 12.90 18.06
CA LEU A 595 10.82 13.20 17.00
C LEU A 595 11.09 14.57 16.36
N MET A 596 11.28 15.62 17.18
CA MET A 596 11.53 16.97 16.68
C MET A 596 12.87 17.08 15.94
N LYS A 597 13.90 16.31 16.35
CA LYS A 597 15.16 16.21 15.60
C LYS A 597 14.92 15.59 14.22
N LEU A 598 14.22 14.46 14.14
CA LEU A 598 13.88 13.81 12.87
C LEU A 598 13.14 14.76 11.92
N ALA A 599 12.16 15.47 12.44
CA ALA A 599 11.40 16.47 11.67
C ALA A 599 12.29 17.60 11.13
N ARG A 600 13.24 18.11 11.93
CA ARG A 600 14.18 19.16 11.48
C ARG A 600 15.17 18.65 10.42
N VAL A 601 15.71 17.44 10.59
CA VAL A 601 16.60 16.83 9.58
C VAL A 601 15.83 16.62 8.28
N ARG A 602 14.61 16.04 8.36
CA ARG A 602 13.76 15.84 7.19
C ARG A 602 13.49 17.15 6.44
N GLN A 603 13.17 18.22 7.16
CA GLN A 603 12.86 19.53 6.56
C GLN A 603 14.05 20.10 5.77
N ARG A 604 15.30 19.81 6.18
CA ARG A 604 16.50 20.18 5.43
C ARG A 604 16.78 19.26 4.24
N ALA A 605 16.25 18.04 4.26
CA ALA A 605 16.49 17.01 3.26
C ALA A 605 15.28 16.74 2.37
N LEU A 606 14.31 17.68 2.22
CA LEU A 606 13.09 17.52 1.40
C LEU A 606 13.40 17.21 -0.07
N LYS A 607 14.54 17.63 -0.58
CA LYS A 607 15.03 17.24 -1.91
C LYS A 607 14.97 15.73 -2.13
N TYR A 608 15.20 14.96 -1.06
CA TYR A 608 15.24 13.51 -1.02
C TYR A 608 13.99 12.92 -0.36
N LEU A 609 13.71 13.34 0.87
CA LEU A 609 12.67 12.76 1.74
C LEU A 609 11.23 13.25 1.43
N LEU A 610 11.07 14.01 0.35
CA LEU A 610 9.78 14.36 -0.24
C LEU A 610 9.75 14.08 -1.76
N ASN A 611 10.86 14.39 -2.45
CA ASN A 611 10.88 14.40 -3.92
C ASN A 611 11.82 13.33 -4.52
N GLY A 612 12.51 12.55 -3.68
CA GLY A 612 13.46 11.54 -4.11
C GLY A 612 12.82 10.23 -4.51
N VAL A 613 13.54 9.47 -5.31
CA VAL A 613 13.25 8.07 -5.63
C VAL A 613 13.98 7.18 -4.63
N PHE A 614 13.26 6.28 -3.98
CA PHE A 614 13.87 5.30 -3.08
C PHE A 614 14.77 4.34 -3.88
N VAL A 615 15.97 4.13 -3.41
CA VAL A 615 16.95 3.22 -4.03
C VAL A 615 17.52 2.29 -2.96
N ARG A 616 18.29 1.29 -3.38
CA ARG A 616 18.87 0.31 -2.48
C ARG A 616 19.78 0.97 -1.43
N PRO A 617 19.46 0.85 -0.13
CA PRO A 617 20.35 1.35 0.91
C PRO A 617 21.68 0.57 0.95
N PRO A 618 22.80 1.22 1.31
CA PRO A 618 24.04 0.52 1.55
C PRO A 618 23.90 -0.45 2.73
N LYS A 619 24.63 -1.56 2.68
CA LYS A 619 24.65 -2.56 3.74
C LYS A 619 25.87 -2.34 4.65
N PHE A 620 25.64 -2.35 5.94
CA PHE A 620 26.68 -2.38 6.98
C PHE A 620 26.13 -3.09 8.22
N PRO A 621 26.97 -3.58 9.13
CA PRO A 621 26.52 -4.22 10.36
C PRO A 621 25.72 -3.25 11.23
N ILE A 622 24.45 -3.59 11.49
CA ILE A 622 23.59 -2.84 12.41
C ILE A 622 23.23 -3.78 13.56
N PRO A 623 23.55 -3.44 14.80
CA PRO A 623 23.14 -4.24 15.95
C PRO A 623 21.62 -4.21 16.14
N GLU A 624 21.10 -5.25 16.77
CA GLU A 624 19.69 -5.33 17.16
C GLU A 624 19.54 -5.16 18.66
N GLU A 625 18.50 -4.49 19.10
CA GLU A 625 18.04 -4.42 20.48
C GLU A 625 16.67 -5.09 20.60
N ASN A 626 16.48 -5.85 21.68
CA ASN A 626 15.15 -6.41 21.97
C ASN A 626 14.32 -5.34 22.64
N ILE A 627 13.21 -4.95 22.01
CA ILE A 627 12.32 -3.88 22.48
C ILE A 627 10.94 -4.40 22.82
N ASP A 628 10.33 -3.78 23.82
CA ASP A 628 8.94 -4.06 24.17
C ASP A 628 7.98 -3.33 23.22
N ILE A 629 7.01 -4.08 22.73
CA ILE A 629 5.97 -3.62 21.79
C ILE A 629 4.61 -3.71 22.48
N SER A 630 3.85 -2.63 22.40
CA SER A 630 2.45 -2.59 22.84
C SER A 630 1.52 -2.68 21.63
N GLN A 631 0.53 -3.54 21.68
CA GLN A 631 -0.58 -3.54 20.74
C GLN A 631 -1.67 -2.59 21.24
N ILE A 632 -1.68 -1.37 20.72
CA ILE A 632 -2.63 -0.32 21.13
C ILE A 632 -3.47 0.07 19.92
N SER A 633 -4.79 0.10 20.14
CA SER A 633 -5.75 0.67 19.19
C SER A 633 -6.88 1.28 20.02
N ILE A 634 -7.67 2.18 19.44
CA ILE A 634 -8.93 2.63 20.07
C ILE A 634 -9.91 1.46 20.27
N TYR A 635 -9.68 0.36 19.57
CA TYR A 635 -10.42 -0.90 19.70
C TYR A 635 -9.64 -1.99 20.45
N ALA A 636 -8.46 -1.70 20.98
CA ALA A 636 -7.67 -2.67 21.71
C ALA A 636 -8.40 -3.06 22.99
N GLY A 637 -8.74 -4.34 23.04
CA GLY A 637 -9.46 -4.90 24.18
C GLY A 637 -10.93 -4.54 24.17
N ARG A 638 -11.73 -5.33 23.48
CA ARG A 638 -13.19 -5.35 23.66
C ARG A 638 -13.63 -5.51 25.11
N SER A 639 -12.73 -5.92 25.98
CA SER A 639 -12.89 -6.14 27.43
C SER A 639 -12.13 -5.12 28.30
N GLY A 640 -11.87 -3.91 27.82
CA GLY A 640 -11.14 -2.86 28.55
C GLY A 640 -9.62 -3.06 28.54
N ASN A 641 -8.90 -2.05 28.72
CA ASN A 641 -7.48 -1.76 29.03
C ASN A 641 -6.35 -2.80 28.84
N THR A 642 -6.57 -3.95 28.24
CA THR A 642 -5.50 -4.92 28.00
C THR A 642 -4.67 -4.50 26.82
N VAL A 643 -3.58 -3.81 27.07
CA VAL A 643 -2.47 -3.69 26.13
C VAL A 643 -1.86 -5.09 25.99
N LYS A 644 -2.06 -5.74 24.85
CA LYS A 644 -1.29 -6.93 24.52
C LYS A 644 0.14 -6.48 24.25
N GLU A 645 1.08 -7.15 24.85
CA GLU A 645 2.49 -6.84 24.69
C GLU A 645 3.31 -8.04 24.25
N PHE A 646 4.41 -7.78 23.60
CA PHE A 646 5.43 -8.74 23.24
C PHE A 646 6.76 -8.03 23.08
N SER A 647 7.84 -8.76 22.99
CA SER A 647 9.16 -8.21 22.70
C SER A 647 9.70 -8.79 21.40
N LYS A 648 10.45 -8.00 20.66
CA LYS A 648 11.11 -8.45 19.43
C LYS A 648 12.44 -7.75 19.22
N PRO A 649 13.42 -8.42 18.58
CA PRO A 649 14.63 -7.75 18.14
C PRO A 649 14.30 -6.79 16.99
N VAL A 650 14.91 -5.61 17.02
CA VAL A 650 14.81 -4.60 15.96
C VAL A 650 16.18 -3.98 15.70
N PRO A 651 16.52 -3.68 14.44
CA PRO A 651 17.73 -2.93 14.13
C PRO A 651 17.70 -1.58 14.81
N VAL A 652 18.79 -1.22 15.52
CA VAL A 652 18.86 0.06 16.23
C VAL A 652 19.04 1.26 15.30
N VAL A 653 19.41 1.06 14.02
CA VAL A 653 19.49 2.11 13.01
C VAL A 653 18.54 1.81 11.87
N CYS A 654 17.60 2.72 11.63
CA CYS A 654 16.78 2.71 10.41
C CYS A 654 17.53 3.43 9.29
N VAL A 655 17.56 2.83 8.10
CA VAL A 655 18.30 3.34 6.93
C VAL A 655 17.38 3.42 5.72
N GLY A 656 17.44 4.53 5.00
CA GLY A 656 16.81 4.70 3.69
C GLY A 656 17.76 5.38 2.71
N ALA A 657 17.70 5.04 1.43
CA ALA A 657 18.53 5.70 0.41
C ALA A 657 17.65 6.29 -0.69
N TRP A 658 18.04 7.45 -1.19
CA TRP A 658 17.20 8.29 -2.03
C TRP A 658 18.00 8.94 -3.14
N ARG A 659 17.52 8.86 -4.36
CA ARG A 659 18.09 9.57 -5.50
C ARG A 659 17.21 10.77 -5.88
N SER A 660 17.82 11.95 -5.97
CA SER A 660 17.12 13.16 -6.41
C SER A 660 17.10 13.27 -7.94
N ALA A 661 16.22 14.13 -8.45
CA ALA A 661 16.05 14.36 -9.90
C ALA A 661 17.32 14.91 -10.58
N ASP A 662 18.18 15.63 -9.87
CA ASP A 662 19.46 16.16 -10.35
C ASP A 662 20.64 15.15 -10.23
N GLY A 663 20.33 13.87 -9.90
CA GLY A 663 21.29 12.78 -9.88
C GLY A 663 22.12 12.67 -8.60
N CYS A 664 21.80 13.42 -7.53
CA CYS A 664 22.45 13.25 -6.24
C CYS A 664 21.88 12.03 -5.49
N LEU A 665 22.70 11.40 -4.65
CA LEU A 665 22.28 10.33 -3.73
C LEU A 665 22.23 10.86 -2.29
N ALA A 666 21.28 10.37 -1.50
CA ALA A 666 21.25 10.58 -0.06
C ALA A 666 21.02 9.27 0.69
N VAL A 667 21.68 9.12 1.82
CA VAL A 667 21.47 8.00 2.77
C VAL A 667 20.99 8.60 4.09
N ALA A 668 19.71 8.38 4.43
CA ALA A 668 19.08 8.86 5.66
C ALA A 668 19.20 7.79 6.74
N MET A 669 19.64 8.15 7.92
CA MET A 669 19.85 7.25 9.06
C MET A 669 19.32 7.85 10.35
N ALA A 670 18.69 7.01 11.17
CA ALA A 670 18.23 7.38 12.52
C ALA A 670 18.53 6.25 13.50
N ASN A 671 19.23 6.56 14.59
CA ASN A 671 19.57 5.64 15.65
C ASN A 671 18.56 5.74 16.80
N ILE A 672 17.82 4.66 17.05
CA ILE A 672 16.77 4.59 18.06
C ILE A 672 17.32 4.29 19.47
N SER A 673 18.53 3.73 19.58
CA SER A 673 19.14 3.41 20.87
C SER A 673 19.42 4.68 21.67
N LYS A 674 19.22 4.62 22.98
CA LYS A 674 19.52 5.72 23.91
C LYS A 674 20.98 5.72 24.35
N SER A 675 21.67 4.61 24.22
CA SER A 675 23.00 4.40 24.81
C SER A 675 24.06 3.95 23.81
N THR A 676 23.68 3.30 22.71
CA THR A 676 24.62 2.65 21.80
C THR A 676 24.92 3.52 20.57
N ALA A 677 26.15 3.92 20.42
CA ALA A 677 26.66 4.49 19.17
C ALA A 677 26.96 3.35 18.18
N VAL A 678 26.56 3.50 16.93
CA VAL A 678 26.71 2.46 15.91
C VAL A 678 27.74 2.90 14.87
N PRO A 679 28.80 2.10 14.64
CA PRO A 679 29.74 2.32 13.55
C PRO A 679 29.04 2.24 12.20
N VAL A 680 29.25 3.24 11.35
CA VAL A 680 28.69 3.33 10.00
C VAL A 680 29.85 3.21 9.01
N LYS A 681 30.04 1.99 8.49
CA LYS A 681 31.13 1.67 7.57
C LYS A 681 30.54 1.01 6.31
N PHE A 682 30.64 1.73 5.20
CA PHE A 682 30.20 1.22 3.89
C PHE A 682 30.85 2.02 2.75
N ASP A 683 30.82 1.43 1.57
CA ASP A 683 31.25 2.07 0.34
C ASP A 683 30.05 2.44 -0.52
N ILE A 684 30.11 3.60 -1.16
CA ILE A 684 29.22 4.01 -2.24
C ILE A 684 30.01 4.07 -3.53
N ASN A 685 29.73 3.15 -4.43
CA ASN A 685 30.18 3.25 -5.81
C ASN A 685 29.20 4.11 -6.59
N ALA A 686 29.64 5.23 -7.12
CA ALA A 686 28.80 6.17 -7.85
C ALA A 686 28.02 5.51 -9.02
N ALA A 687 28.64 4.55 -9.70
CA ALA A 687 28.02 3.87 -10.85
C ALA A 687 26.77 3.05 -10.47
N ASP A 688 26.77 2.43 -9.30
CA ASP A 688 25.63 1.61 -8.81
C ASP A 688 24.36 2.45 -8.59
N TYR A 689 24.53 3.76 -8.41
CA TYR A 689 23.44 4.73 -8.23
C TYR A 689 23.24 5.65 -9.45
N SER A 690 23.81 5.27 -10.61
CA SER A 690 23.72 6.06 -11.84
C SER A 690 24.36 7.46 -11.72
N MET A 691 25.31 7.63 -10.82
CA MET A 691 26.16 8.82 -10.69
C MET A 691 27.45 8.65 -11.52
N ARG A 692 28.06 9.76 -11.92
CA ARG A 692 29.32 9.73 -12.68
C ARG A 692 30.40 10.56 -12.00
N GLY A 693 31.62 10.05 -12.03
CA GLY A 693 32.80 10.76 -11.52
C GLY A 693 32.87 10.88 -10.01
N LYS A 694 33.66 11.84 -9.55
CA LYS A 694 33.83 12.12 -8.11
C LYS A 694 32.58 12.75 -7.52
N CYS A 695 32.37 12.49 -6.24
CA CYS A 695 31.27 13.08 -5.48
C CYS A 695 31.81 13.88 -4.28
N LYS A 696 31.22 15.06 -4.05
CA LYS A 696 31.34 15.76 -2.77
C LYS A 696 30.39 15.12 -1.77
N ILE A 697 30.85 14.89 -0.54
CA ILE A 697 30.08 14.26 0.53
C ILE A 697 29.71 15.32 1.55
N PHE A 698 28.41 15.43 1.84
CA PHE A 698 27.88 16.34 2.85
C PHE A 698 27.15 15.55 3.94
N ARG A 699 27.12 16.11 5.14
CA ARG A 699 26.23 15.68 6.23
C ARG A 699 25.20 16.75 6.48
N ILE A 700 23.92 16.35 6.45
CA ILE A 700 22.75 17.16 6.81
C ILE A 700 22.25 16.65 8.15
N ASP A 701 22.31 17.49 9.18
CA ASP A 701 21.74 17.23 10.50
C ASP A 701 20.69 18.31 10.86
N ASP A 702 20.15 18.28 12.07
CA ASP A 702 19.11 19.22 12.52
C ASP A 702 19.61 20.69 12.62
N LYS A 703 20.93 20.91 12.59
CA LYS A 703 21.55 22.24 12.75
C LYS A 703 22.30 22.71 11.50
N SER A 704 22.88 21.79 10.73
CA SER A 704 23.84 22.14 9.68
C SER A 704 23.69 21.30 8.41
N HIS A 705 24.23 21.83 7.32
CA HIS A 705 24.52 21.14 6.08
C HIS A 705 25.98 21.43 5.75
N ARG A 706 26.88 20.50 5.99
CA ARG A 706 28.32 20.70 5.89
C ARG A 706 29.01 19.65 5.06
N LYS A 707 30.02 20.05 4.30
CA LYS A 707 30.89 19.15 3.57
C LYS A 707 31.76 18.36 4.57
N ILE A 708 31.84 17.06 4.39
CA ILE A 708 32.63 16.17 5.25
C ILE A 708 33.72 15.40 4.47
N GLY A 709 33.65 15.37 3.15
CA GLY A 709 34.62 14.64 2.33
C GLY A 709 34.38 14.75 0.83
N VAL A 710 35.15 13.95 0.10
CA VAL A 710 35.02 13.70 -1.34
C VAL A 710 35.30 12.21 -1.59
N SER A 711 34.71 11.65 -2.63
CA SER A 711 35.02 10.28 -3.06
C SER A 711 36.43 10.18 -3.68
N GLY A 712 36.94 8.95 -3.82
CA GLY A 712 38.15 8.66 -4.56
C GLY A 712 38.08 9.04 -6.04
N ALA A 713 39.20 8.95 -6.71
CA ALA A 713 39.29 9.22 -8.15
C ALA A 713 38.54 8.16 -8.99
N ASP A 714 38.36 6.98 -8.43
CA ASP A 714 37.58 5.84 -8.96
C ASP A 714 36.05 6.00 -8.83
N GLY A 715 35.59 7.09 -8.18
CA GLY A 715 34.18 7.32 -7.92
C GLY A 715 33.62 6.59 -6.69
N VAL A 716 34.49 5.91 -5.93
CA VAL A 716 34.10 5.23 -4.67
C VAL A 716 34.21 6.18 -3.48
N ALA A 717 33.14 6.32 -2.72
CA ALA A 717 33.10 7.05 -1.46
C ALA A 717 33.16 6.07 -0.29
N HIS A 718 34.28 6.08 0.44
CA HIS A 718 34.45 5.27 1.63
C HIS A 718 33.89 6.04 2.84
N ILE A 719 32.89 5.50 3.48
CA ILE A 719 32.28 6.07 4.70
C ILE A 719 32.78 5.28 5.90
N ASP A 720 33.44 5.98 6.82
CA ASP A 720 33.84 5.46 8.13
C ASP A 720 33.52 6.54 9.17
N THR A 721 32.41 6.36 9.85
CA THR A 721 31.91 7.27 10.90
C THR A 721 31.07 6.50 11.91
N ALA A 722 30.38 7.20 12.80
CA ALA A 722 29.43 6.60 13.71
C ALA A 722 28.18 7.47 13.83
N ILE A 723 27.05 6.82 14.08
CA ILE A 723 25.81 7.50 14.46
C ILE A 723 25.62 7.39 15.98
N ALA A 724 25.59 8.54 16.65
CA ALA A 724 25.45 8.60 18.09
C ALA A 724 24.07 8.11 18.56
N PRO A 725 23.91 7.78 19.85
CA PRO A 725 22.60 7.48 20.43
C PRO A 725 21.62 8.63 20.22
N SER A 726 20.36 8.30 19.90
CA SER A 726 19.28 9.28 19.66
C SER A 726 19.63 10.33 18.59
N ASP A 727 20.48 9.97 17.62
CA ASP A 727 20.89 10.86 16.55
C ASP A 727 20.24 10.49 15.20
N ALA A 728 20.13 11.47 14.31
CA ALA A 728 19.68 11.29 12.96
C ALA A 728 20.34 12.30 12.03
N TRP A 729 20.68 11.86 10.83
CA TRP A 729 21.28 12.68 9.80
C TRP A 729 21.16 12.03 8.41
N VAL A 730 21.47 12.82 7.39
CA VAL A 730 21.51 12.37 6.00
C VAL A 730 22.91 12.61 5.45
N LEU A 731 23.52 11.58 4.85
CA LEU A 731 24.70 11.73 4.01
C LEU A 731 24.25 12.02 2.60
N GLU A 732 24.73 13.12 2.03
CA GLU A 732 24.43 13.54 0.66
C GLU A 732 25.68 13.40 -0.20
N PHE A 733 25.56 12.74 -1.35
CA PHE A 733 26.60 12.53 -2.34
C PHE A 733 26.25 13.34 -3.59
N VAL A 734 27.02 14.39 -3.85
CA VAL A 734 26.79 15.32 -4.98
C VAL A 734 27.86 15.10 -6.04
N PRO A 735 27.53 14.58 -7.24
CA PRO A 735 28.49 14.42 -8.31
C PRO A 735 29.16 15.73 -8.68
N GLU A 736 30.48 15.70 -8.87
CA GLU A 736 31.20 16.84 -9.46
C GLU A 736 30.87 16.88 -10.96
N ARG A 737 30.36 18.01 -11.41
CA ARG A 737 30.03 18.23 -12.83
C ARG A 737 31.28 18.48 -13.65
#